data_b8fc0bcb84e072c6c902e42e79de742b
#
_entry.id   b8fc0bcb84e072c6c902e42e79de742b
#
_cell.length_a   1.000
_cell.length_b   1.000
_cell.length_c   1.000
_cell.angle_alpha   90.00
_cell.angle_beta   90.00
_cell.angle_gamma   90.00
#
_symmetry.space_group_name_H-M   'P 1'
#
loop_
_entity.id
_entity.type
_entity.pdbx_description
1 polymer ?
#
loop_
_entity_poly.entity_id
_entity_poly.type
_entity_poly.pdbx_seq_one_letter_code
_entity_poly.pdbx_strand_id
1 'polypeptide(L)'
;MKLTFNIDYRTNWGEQVFMTGNIPELGHFDRAKALPLISEGSGLHSVSLDISPATGSIEYRYFIVRDGNPIREEWGKNRVLRIDPKVGSVTVNDRWQDQPWNKPFFSTAFTDCICRPAAYDQPCDIQPGSICLMADAPMVLPGTRLAVSGSCEALGNWDPAKAVVMNNSMFPRWSVQLPLADLPQTDIEYKFLLLRESDHTVIGWDNRDNRILSVPESDGYSSLVEAGLFFENPLSPWRGAGVAIPVFSLRSDKDFGVGDFLDLKLMVDWAASTGQKMIQLLPVNDTTMTHTWADSYPYNANSCFALHPMYLRVQDLGELSDRHEQSRFDALARTLNELREVDYERVNAAKTEFTRLIFAQQGRNDLETPEFKKFFDANASWLKPYAAFCVLRDLYHTADPSAWEQYSVYAPSLIERFVDQHRNEIDYIYYIQFHLDRQLREVRDYAHSRGVALKGDIPIGISRTSVDAWISPRLFNLDCSAGAPPDDFSVMGQNWGLPTYNWEEMAKDGFAWWKARFRKMAEYFDAYRIDHVLGFFRIWQIPSNALHGLLGVFNRALPMSPDEMKYGYDFHIDTESQTRPFITDQMLGDFFGELADEVRATYLQHTGYGRYQLLDRFSTQRRIADHFASSPRDEKADRICNGLLSLVDEVLFIEDPYEKGKYHPRIAAQFTYAYRALNEYERGCYDRLYNDFFYHRNNDFWREKALWKLPPIIDATDMLVCAEDLGMIPACVPDVMHRLEILSLEIQRMPKDPSVKFADTWHYPYLSVCTTSTHDMGGIRQWWEENRESIGSFYNNVLGFSGEAPYFAEPWICSRIVDNHLKSPSMLCILPLQDWLSTDGVLRRQDPREEQINVPANSRHYWRYRMHLTLEQLLQADSFNRSISHMIAESGR
;
A
#
# COMPACT_ATOMS: atom_id res chain seq x y z
N MET A 1 -3.32 -41.42 22.08
CA MET A 1 -3.67 -40.20 22.83
C MET A 1 -5.02 -39.71 22.32
N LYS A 2 -5.97 -39.46 23.22
CA LYS A 2 -7.27 -38.91 22.82
C LYS A 2 -7.21 -37.37 22.79
N LEU A 3 -7.67 -36.76 21.72
CA LEU A 3 -7.72 -35.30 21.54
C LEU A 3 -9.17 -34.87 21.29
N THR A 4 -9.68 -33.99 22.14
CA THR A 4 -11.04 -33.47 22.04
C THR A 4 -10.97 -31.96 21.79
N PHE A 5 -11.60 -31.50 20.73
CA PHE A 5 -11.74 -30.09 20.42
C PHE A 5 -13.16 -29.62 20.66
N ASN A 6 -13.30 -28.59 21.42
CA ASN A 6 -14.53 -27.87 21.67
C ASN A 6 -14.41 -26.44 21.14
N ILE A 7 -15.46 -25.95 20.47
CA ILE A 7 -15.50 -24.55 20.01
C ILE A 7 -16.86 -23.94 20.29
N ASP A 8 -16.86 -22.74 20.85
CA ASP A 8 -18.09 -21.96 21.05
C ASP A 8 -18.35 -21.11 19.79
N TYR A 9 -19.44 -21.47 19.07
CA TYR A 9 -19.93 -20.78 17.88
C TYR A 9 -21.41 -20.99 17.67
N ARG A 10 -22.18 -19.92 17.47
CA ARG A 10 -23.61 -20.01 17.17
C ARG A 10 -23.83 -20.14 15.67
N THR A 11 -24.18 -21.35 15.23
CA THR A 11 -24.54 -21.62 13.83
C THR A 11 -25.97 -21.19 13.54
N ASN A 12 -26.21 -20.68 12.30
CA ASN A 12 -27.56 -20.53 11.76
C ASN A 12 -28.10 -21.87 11.24
N TRP A 13 -29.39 -21.92 10.93
CA TRP A 13 -30.01 -23.11 10.36
C TRP A 13 -29.34 -23.51 9.02
N GLY A 14 -28.96 -24.79 8.90
CA GLY A 14 -28.23 -25.32 7.74
C GLY A 14 -26.71 -25.11 7.77
N GLU A 15 -26.16 -24.44 8.78
CA GLU A 15 -24.73 -24.29 8.96
C GLU A 15 -24.16 -25.41 9.85
N GLN A 16 -22.93 -25.84 9.52
CA GLN A 16 -22.17 -26.79 10.33
C GLN A 16 -20.72 -26.34 10.47
N VAL A 17 -20.12 -26.52 11.65
CA VAL A 17 -18.71 -26.26 11.92
C VAL A 17 -17.90 -27.44 11.45
N PHE A 18 -16.85 -27.16 10.70
CA PHE A 18 -15.83 -28.11 10.26
C PHE A 18 -14.45 -27.70 10.76
N MET A 19 -13.57 -28.70 10.86
CA MET A 19 -12.18 -28.54 11.25
C MET A 19 -11.27 -29.24 10.26
N THR A 20 -10.11 -28.65 9.95
CA THR A 20 -9.06 -29.24 9.14
C THR A 20 -7.68 -28.94 9.74
N GLY A 21 -6.65 -29.72 9.44
CA GLY A 21 -5.30 -29.51 9.98
C GLY A 21 -4.22 -30.30 9.26
N ASN A 22 -2.97 -30.20 9.75
CA ASN A 22 -1.78 -30.77 9.10
C ASN A 22 -1.62 -32.27 9.27
N ILE A 23 -2.38 -32.94 10.15
CA ILE A 23 -2.27 -34.37 10.41
C ILE A 23 -3.28 -35.16 9.56
N PRO A 24 -3.03 -36.49 9.32
CA PRO A 24 -3.94 -37.33 8.53
C PRO A 24 -5.38 -37.32 9.06
N GLU A 25 -5.55 -37.39 10.38
CA GLU A 25 -6.83 -37.40 11.06
C GLU A 25 -7.64 -36.09 10.85
N LEU A 26 -6.96 -35.00 10.54
CA LEU A 26 -7.57 -33.70 10.20
C LEU A 26 -7.54 -33.38 8.69
N GLY A 27 -7.21 -34.37 7.84
CA GLY A 27 -7.30 -34.30 6.40
C GLY A 27 -6.19 -33.53 5.68
N HIS A 28 -5.06 -33.22 6.33
CA HIS A 28 -3.90 -32.50 5.71
C HIS A 28 -4.30 -31.19 5.02
N PHE A 29 -5.18 -30.39 5.64
CA PHE A 29 -5.77 -29.17 5.10
C PHE A 29 -6.60 -29.37 3.81
N ASP A 30 -6.90 -30.63 3.44
CA ASP A 30 -7.84 -30.93 2.37
C ASP A 30 -9.28 -30.75 2.87
N ARG A 31 -9.97 -29.73 2.41
CA ARG A 31 -11.35 -29.41 2.83
C ARG A 31 -12.34 -30.55 2.56
N ALA A 32 -12.07 -31.37 1.53
CA ALA A 32 -12.90 -32.54 1.23
C ALA A 32 -12.79 -33.65 2.29
N LYS A 33 -11.74 -33.64 3.11
CA LYS A 33 -11.46 -34.57 4.20
C LYS A 33 -11.61 -33.93 5.58
N ALA A 34 -12.09 -32.68 5.66
CA ALA A 34 -12.28 -31.98 6.91
C ALA A 34 -13.32 -32.68 7.80
N LEU A 35 -13.13 -32.61 9.11
CA LEU A 35 -14.01 -33.26 10.09
C LEU A 35 -15.19 -32.33 10.46
N PRO A 36 -16.44 -32.79 10.39
CA PRO A 36 -17.57 -32.08 10.95
C PRO A 36 -17.55 -32.18 12.49
N LEU A 37 -17.87 -31.08 13.17
CA LEU A 37 -18.08 -31.05 14.60
C LEU A 37 -19.56 -31.33 14.92
N ILE A 38 -19.79 -32.05 16.05
CA ILE A 38 -21.12 -32.35 16.56
C ILE A 38 -21.57 -31.19 17.44
N SER A 39 -22.79 -30.70 17.23
CA SER A 39 -23.38 -29.67 18.10
C SER A 39 -23.86 -30.29 19.41
N GLU A 40 -23.31 -29.82 20.52
CA GLU A 40 -23.71 -30.23 21.90
C GLU A 40 -24.87 -29.35 22.44
N GLY A 41 -25.36 -28.41 21.65
CA GLY A 41 -26.38 -27.44 22.06
C GLY A 41 -25.76 -26.16 22.62
N SER A 42 -26.55 -25.13 22.86
CA SER A 42 -26.14 -23.81 23.38
C SER A 42 -24.98 -23.11 22.62
N GLY A 43 -24.61 -23.57 21.41
CA GLY A 43 -23.52 -23.02 20.62
C GLY A 43 -22.19 -23.77 20.77
N LEU A 44 -22.11 -24.78 21.62
CA LEU A 44 -20.92 -25.61 21.74
C LEU A 44 -20.89 -26.69 20.65
N HIS A 45 -19.76 -26.82 19.96
CA HIS A 45 -19.51 -27.85 18.96
C HIS A 45 -18.25 -28.64 19.35
N SER A 46 -18.29 -29.96 19.20
CA SER A 46 -17.25 -30.86 19.69
C SER A 46 -16.86 -31.91 18.66
N VAL A 47 -15.59 -32.34 18.67
CA VAL A 47 -15.08 -33.54 17.98
C VAL A 47 -13.96 -34.16 18.77
N SER A 48 -13.97 -35.49 18.84
CA SER A 48 -12.90 -36.27 19.48
C SER A 48 -12.24 -37.21 18.47
N LEU A 49 -10.93 -37.35 18.54
CA LEU A 49 -10.13 -38.22 17.67
C LEU A 49 -8.98 -38.86 18.46
N ASP A 50 -8.57 -40.01 17.98
CA ASP A 50 -7.39 -40.70 18.50
C ASP A 50 -6.22 -40.45 17.57
N ILE A 51 -5.11 -39.95 18.12
CA ILE A 51 -3.89 -39.60 17.38
C ILE A 51 -2.69 -40.35 17.93
N SER A 52 -1.63 -40.51 17.09
CA SER A 52 -0.36 -41.04 17.54
C SER A 52 0.31 -40.13 18.56
N PRO A 53 0.83 -40.62 19.69
CA PRO A 53 1.61 -39.80 20.62
C PRO A 53 2.89 -39.21 20.01
N ALA A 54 3.41 -39.75 18.92
CA ALA A 54 4.59 -39.27 18.21
C ALA A 54 4.28 -38.18 17.17
N THR A 55 3.04 -37.74 17.10
CA THR A 55 2.63 -36.64 16.23
C THR A 55 3.28 -35.33 16.74
N GLY A 56 4.06 -34.65 15.91
CA GLY A 56 4.73 -33.37 16.27
C GLY A 56 3.74 -32.23 16.58
N SER A 57 4.03 -31.03 16.17
CA SER A 57 3.07 -29.91 16.31
C SER A 57 1.83 -30.17 15.46
N ILE A 58 0.67 -29.94 16.04
CA ILE A 58 -0.64 -30.06 15.38
C ILE A 58 -1.09 -28.66 15.00
N GLU A 59 -1.22 -28.42 13.70
CA GLU A 59 -1.80 -27.19 13.17
C GLU A 59 -3.24 -27.45 12.72
N TYR A 60 -4.17 -26.56 13.06
CA TYR A 60 -5.58 -26.72 12.71
C TYR A 60 -6.30 -25.39 12.61
N ARG A 61 -7.49 -25.41 11.97
CA ARG A 61 -8.39 -24.27 11.91
C ARG A 61 -9.82 -24.72 11.69
N TYR A 62 -10.78 -23.84 12.00
CA TYR A 62 -12.19 -24.04 11.82
C TYR A 62 -12.75 -23.25 10.63
N PHE A 63 -13.83 -23.77 10.05
CA PHE A 63 -14.61 -23.08 9.03
C PHE A 63 -16.07 -23.54 9.06
N ILE A 64 -16.95 -22.73 8.49
CA ILE A 64 -18.40 -22.98 8.46
C ILE A 64 -18.80 -23.39 7.05
N VAL A 65 -19.61 -24.46 6.96
CA VAL A 65 -20.17 -24.98 5.71
C VAL A 65 -21.68 -24.83 5.75
N ARG A 66 -22.27 -24.37 4.63
CA ARG A 66 -23.72 -24.39 4.38
C ARG A 66 -23.96 -25.01 3.00
N ASP A 67 -24.87 -25.99 2.92
CA ASP A 67 -25.23 -26.70 1.68
C ASP A 67 -24.00 -27.26 0.92
N GLY A 68 -23.02 -27.79 1.67
CA GLY A 68 -21.79 -28.35 1.14
C GLY A 68 -20.72 -27.31 0.71
N ASN A 69 -21.00 -26.02 0.82
CA ASN A 69 -20.07 -24.97 0.46
C ASN A 69 -19.51 -24.26 1.69
N PRO A 70 -18.19 -24.00 1.77
CA PRO A 70 -17.61 -23.18 2.82
C PRO A 70 -18.08 -21.73 2.65
N ILE A 71 -18.65 -21.16 3.72
CA ILE A 71 -19.21 -19.79 3.71
C ILE A 71 -18.47 -18.82 4.63
N ARG A 72 -17.72 -19.33 5.60
CA ARG A 72 -16.97 -18.53 6.57
C ARG A 72 -15.77 -19.34 7.08
N GLU A 73 -14.67 -18.66 7.29
CA GLU A 73 -13.45 -19.23 7.86
C GLU A 73 -12.95 -18.33 8.99
N GLU A 74 -12.27 -18.90 9.97
CA GLU A 74 -11.63 -18.14 11.04
C GLU A 74 -10.59 -17.18 10.46
N TRP A 75 -10.46 -16.02 11.09
CA TRP A 75 -9.41 -15.05 10.77
C TRP A 75 -8.05 -15.50 11.35
N GLY A 76 -6.97 -15.06 10.69
CA GLY A 76 -5.60 -15.22 11.17
C GLY A 76 -4.93 -16.54 10.78
N LYS A 77 -3.83 -16.83 11.46
CA LYS A 77 -3.01 -18.03 11.23
C LYS A 77 -3.67 -19.28 11.81
N ASN A 78 -3.24 -20.45 11.33
CA ASN A 78 -3.65 -21.73 11.93
C ASN A 78 -3.32 -21.76 13.43
N ARG A 79 -4.16 -22.41 14.17
CA ARG A 79 -3.90 -22.71 15.58
C ARG A 79 -2.82 -23.77 15.68
N VAL A 80 -1.99 -23.73 16.72
CA VAL A 80 -0.87 -24.66 16.91
C VAL A 80 -0.93 -25.22 18.32
N LEU A 81 -0.87 -26.56 18.42
CA LEU A 81 -0.69 -27.30 19.67
C LEU A 81 0.60 -28.10 19.63
N ARG A 82 1.34 -28.06 20.73
CA ARG A 82 2.50 -28.90 20.97
C ARG A 82 2.22 -29.68 22.24
N ILE A 83 2.22 -31.00 22.14
CA ILE A 83 1.77 -31.92 23.23
C ILE A 83 2.89 -32.87 23.56
N ASP A 84 3.23 -33.00 24.86
CA ASP A 84 4.18 -34.02 25.33
C ASP A 84 3.61 -35.43 25.06
N PRO A 85 4.38 -36.34 24.46
CA PRO A 85 3.92 -37.70 24.14
C PRO A 85 3.40 -38.52 25.35
N LYS A 86 3.68 -38.09 26.56
CA LYS A 86 3.23 -38.76 27.79
C LYS A 86 1.79 -38.36 28.19
N VAL A 87 1.20 -37.36 27.57
CA VAL A 87 -0.17 -36.95 27.82
C VAL A 87 -1.13 -38.02 27.32
N GLY A 88 -2.06 -38.48 28.18
CA GLY A 88 -3.04 -39.47 27.84
C GLY A 88 -4.21 -38.92 27.02
N SER A 89 -4.73 -37.78 27.44
CA SER A 89 -5.77 -37.05 26.74
C SER A 89 -5.61 -35.55 26.85
N VAL A 90 -6.05 -34.80 25.81
CA VAL A 90 -6.12 -33.36 25.81
C VAL A 90 -7.52 -32.90 25.40
N THR A 91 -8.10 -32.04 26.21
CA THR A 91 -9.30 -31.27 25.84
C THR A 91 -8.90 -29.84 25.51
N VAL A 92 -9.28 -29.33 24.35
CA VAL A 92 -9.02 -27.97 23.90
C VAL A 92 -10.34 -27.23 23.85
N ASN A 93 -10.46 -26.18 24.63
CA ASN A 93 -11.59 -25.26 24.61
C ASN A 93 -11.20 -24.02 23.78
N ASP A 94 -11.65 -24.00 22.54
CA ASP A 94 -11.40 -22.92 21.61
C ASP A 94 -12.56 -21.92 21.58
N ARG A 95 -12.28 -20.72 21.18
CA ARG A 95 -13.26 -19.68 20.85
C ARG A 95 -13.11 -19.32 19.39
N TRP A 96 -14.22 -19.10 18.68
CA TRP A 96 -14.17 -18.66 17.29
C TRP A 96 -13.40 -17.35 17.15
N GLN A 97 -12.47 -17.30 16.20
CA GLN A 97 -11.64 -16.14 15.94
C GLN A 97 -12.19 -15.35 14.75
N ASP A 98 -12.88 -14.26 15.04
CA ASP A 98 -13.18 -13.21 14.06
C ASP A 98 -12.00 -12.25 13.91
N GLN A 99 -12.02 -11.43 12.85
CA GLN A 99 -11.06 -10.33 12.74
C GLN A 99 -11.17 -9.46 14.01
N PRO A 100 -10.08 -9.32 14.77
CA PRO A 100 -10.12 -8.53 15.99
C PRO A 100 -10.16 -7.03 15.64
N TRP A 101 -10.78 -6.25 16.51
CA TRP A 101 -10.86 -4.79 16.38
C TRP A 101 -9.49 -4.09 16.39
N ASN A 102 -8.43 -4.79 16.77
CA ASN A 102 -7.06 -4.32 16.83
C ASN A 102 -6.15 -5.10 15.85
N LYS A 103 -6.71 -5.56 14.72
CA LYS A 103 -6.00 -6.27 13.63
C LYS A 103 -4.66 -5.60 13.24
N PRO A 104 -4.52 -4.27 13.16
CA PRO A 104 -3.25 -3.63 12.83
C PRO A 104 -2.07 -4.10 13.66
N PHE A 105 -2.28 -4.43 14.95
CA PHE A 105 -1.22 -4.89 15.84
C PHE A 105 -0.77 -6.34 15.61
N PHE A 106 -1.53 -7.11 14.85
CA PHE A 106 -1.11 -8.44 14.40
C PHE A 106 -0.27 -8.42 13.12
N SER A 107 -0.07 -7.24 12.54
CA SER A 107 0.79 -7.09 11.36
C SER A 107 2.27 -7.28 11.69
N THR A 108 3.06 -7.63 10.66
CA THR A 108 4.52 -7.81 10.77
C THR A 108 5.22 -6.55 11.26
N ALA A 109 4.67 -5.35 10.99
CA ALA A 109 5.17 -4.10 11.55
C ALA A 109 5.24 -4.12 13.08
N PHE A 110 4.29 -4.79 13.72
CA PHE A 110 4.28 -4.93 15.19
C PHE A 110 4.89 -6.25 15.64
N THR A 111 4.46 -7.38 15.10
CA THR A 111 4.88 -8.70 15.59
C THR A 111 6.35 -9.03 15.33
N ASP A 112 6.87 -8.60 14.19
CA ASP A 112 8.23 -8.93 13.76
C ASP A 112 9.21 -7.76 13.99
N CYS A 113 8.70 -6.55 14.31
CA CYS A 113 9.51 -5.35 14.49
C CYS A 113 9.20 -4.61 15.81
N ILE A 114 8.15 -3.78 15.89
CA ILE A 114 7.94 -2.81 16.98
C ILE A 114 7.72 -3.49 18.34
N CYS A 115 6.92 -4.56 18.38
CA CYS A 115 6.59 -5.31 19.60
C CYS A 115 7.37 -6.64 19.70
N ARG A 116 8.29 -6.90 18.77
CA ARG A 116 9.08 -8.12 18.76
C ARG A 116 9.81 -8.30 20.09
N PRO A 117 9.65 -9.44 20.81
CA PRO A 117 10.40 -9.71 22.02
C PRO A 117 11.91 -9.66 21.79
N ALA A 118 12.65 -9.12 22.74
CA ALA A 118 14.12 -9.11 22.69
C ALA A 118 14.72 -10.54 22.66
N ALA A 119 14.04 -11.48 23.33
CA ALA A 119 14.34 -12.89 23.30
C ALA A 119 13.05 -13.72 23.36
N TYR A 120 13.04 -14.85 22.68
CA TYR A 120 11.95 -15.83 22.76
C TYR A 120 12.31 -16.90 23.79
N ASP A 121 11.31 -17.28 24.60
CA ASP A 121 11.41 -18.41 25.49
C ASP A 121 11.52 -19.71 24.68
N GLN A 122 11.96 -20.78 25.35
CA GLN A 122 11.92 -22.10 24.73
C GLN A 122 10.46 -22.56 24.54
N PRO A 123 10.12 -23.16 23.38
CA PRO A 123 8.80 -23.74 23.17
C PRO A 123 8.48 -24.75 24.29
N CYS A 124 7.27 -24.66 24.83
CA CYS A 124 6.81 -25.52 25.89
C CYS A 124 5.69 -26.42 25.37
N ASP A 125 5.87 -27.73 25.48
CA ASP A 125 4.85 -28.69 25.14
C ASP A 125 3.85 -28.82 26.30
N ILE A 126 2.56 -29.05 26.01
CA ILE A 126 1.50 -29.30 27.01
C ILE A 126 1.88 -30.53 27.82
N GLN A 127 2.02 -30.37 29.14
CA GLN A 127 2.45 -31.39 30.06
C GLN A 127 1.28 -32.24 30.59
N PRO A 128 1.49 -33.52 30.94
CA PRO A 128 0.46 -34.35 31.59
C PRO A 128 -0.07 -33.69 32.87
N GLY A 129 -1.39 -33.78 33.10
CA GLY A 129 -2.04 -33.28 34.31
C GLY A 129 -1.93 -31.75 34.49
N SER A 130 -2.01 -30.97 33.41
CA SER A 130 -1.89 -29.53 33.46
C SER A 130 -3.08 -28.80 32.79
N ILE A 131 -3.28 -27.55 33.20
CA ILE A 131 -4.10 -26.59 32.46
C ILE A 131 -3.15 -25.62 31.74
N CYS A 132 -3.36 -25.45 30.42
CA CYS A 132 -2.65 -24.46 29.61
C CYS A 132 -3.58 -23.32 29.24
N LEU A 133 -3.27 -22.08 29.67
CA LEU A 133 -3.97 -20.88 29.24
C LEU A 133 -3.21 -20.26 28.05
N MET A 134 -3.90 -20.00 26.93
CA MET A 134 -3.33 -19.38 25.74
C MET A 134 -4.04 -18.06 25.42
N ALA A 135 -3.30 -16.95 25.47
CA ALA A 135 -3.83 -15.59 25.24
C ALA A 135 -3.11 -14.87 24.09
N ASP A 136 -3.87 -14.27 23.21
CA ASP A 136 -3.33 -13.37 22.18
C ASP A 136 -3.11 -11.98 22.76
N ALA A 137 -1.86 -11.49 22.71
CA ALA A 137 -1.44 -10.19 23.23
C ALA A 137 -0.33 -9.58 22.35
N PRO A 138 -0.69 -9.00 21.19
CA PRO A 138 0.27 -8.46 20.22
C PRO A 138 0.95 -7.18 20.72
N MET A 139 0.32 -6.44 21.65
CA MET A 139 0.78 -5.13 22.13
C MET A 139 1.59 -5.22 23.43
N VAL A 140 2.34 -6.26 23.62
CA VAL A 140 3.34 -6.36 24.70
C VAL A 140 4.67 -5.81 24.20
N LEU A 141 5.02 -4.60 24.64
CA LEU A 141 6.23 -3.90 24.17
C LEU A 141 7.51 -4.56 24.71
N PRO A 142 8.65 -4.45 24.00
CA PRO A 142 9.94 -4.93 24.49
C PRO A 142 10.26 -4.40 25.88
N GLY A 143 10.82 -5.27 26.73
CA GLY A 143 11.09 -4.96 28.15
C GLY A 143 9.88 -5.12 29.09
N THR A 144 8.75 -5.64 28.54
CA THR A 144 7.57 -6.01 29.32
C THR A 144 7.19 -7.47 29.09
N ARG A 145 6.51 -8.10 30.06
CA ARG A 145 6.04 -9.49 29.99
C ARG A 145 4.58 -9.57 30.38
N LEU A 146 3.85 -10.43 29.68
CA LEU A 146 2.50 -10.82 30.12
C LEU A 146 2.60 -11.82 31.26
N ALA A 147 1.76 -11.66 32.28
CA ALA A 147 1.65 -12.55 33.41
C ALA A 147 0.18 -12.81 33.77
N VAL A 148 -0.07 -13.80 34.60
CA VAL A 148 -1.40 -14.09 35.15
C VAL A 148 -1.35 -14.13 36.67
N SER A 149 -2.36 -13.58 37.33
CA SER A 149 -2.57 -13.67 38.78
C SER A 149 -4.03 -14.03 39.07
N GLY A 150 -4.32 -14.61 40.23
CA GLY A 150 -5.66 -15.06 40.54
C GLY A 150 -5.86 -15.43 42.00
N SER A 151 -7.05 -16.02 42.31
CA SER A 151 -7.56 -16.24 43.65
C SER A 151 -6.96 -17.44 44.41
N CYS A 152 -6.00 -18.18 43.81
CA CYS A 152 -5.35 -19.31 44.48
C CYS A 152 -3.85 -19.13 44.64
N GLU A 153 -3.22 -19.95 45.47
CA GLU A 153 -1.79 -19.86 45.81
C GLU A 153 -0.92 -20.04 44.55
N ALA A 154 -1.26 -20.94 43.66
CA ALA A 154 -0.55 -21.20 42.41
C ALA A 154 -0.58 -19.98 41.44
N LEU A 155 -1.54 -19.06 41.61
CA LEU A 155 -1.65 -17.80 40.86
C LEU A 155 -1.32 -16.59 41.75
N GLY A 156 -0.69 -16.81 42.91
CA GLY A 156 -0.16 -15.76 43.80
C GLY A 156 -1.19 -15.05 44.66
N ASN A 157 -2.44 -15.52 44.78
CA ASN A 157 -3.49 -14.90 45.59
C ASN A 157 -3.66 -13.39 45.36
N TRP A 158 -3.69 -12.99 44.10
CA TRP A 158 -3.76 -11.59 43.66
C TRP A 158 -2.55 -10.71 44.01
N ASP A 159 -1.46 -11.30 44.53
CA ASP A 159 -0.20 -10.60 44.73
C ASP A 159 0.60 -10.53 43.43
N PRO A 160 0.76 -9.33 42.85
CA PRO A 160 1.47 -9.20 41.56
C PRO A 160 2.93 -9.65 41.65
N ALA A 161 3.56 -9.58 42.81
CA ALA A 161 4.93 -10.05 43.01
C ALA A 161 5.06 -11.59 42.85
N LYS A 162 3.94 -12.30 42.94
CA LYS A 162 3.83 -13.76 42.79
C LYS A 162 3.10 -14.17 41.52
N ALA A 163 2.79 -13.22 40.62
CA ALA A 163 2.13 -13.50 39.34
C ALA A 163 2.99 -14.44 38.49
N VAL A 164 2.33 -15.36 37.77
CA VAL A 164 3.02 -16.33 36.92
C VAL A 164 3.29 -15.72 35.56
N VAL A 165 4.56 -15.57 35.20
CA VAL A 165 4.97 -15.02 33.91
C VAL A 165 4.64 -16.01 32.77
N MET A 166 4.05 -15.51 31.69
CA MET A 166 3.68 -16.31 30.53
C MET A 166 4.85 -16.48 29.56
N ASN A 167 4.87 -17.61 28.84
CA ASN A 167 5.83 -17.97 27.80
C ASN A 167 5.49 -17.25 26.49
N ASN A 168 6.51 -16.65 25.84
CA ASN A 168 6.36 -15.87 24.61
C ASN A 168 6.84 -16.60 23.34
N SER A 169 7.15 -17.90 23.41
CA SER A 169 7.74 -18.64 22.27
C SER A 169 6.86 -18.66 21.01
N MET A 170 5.56 -18.42 21.17
CA MET A 170 4.59 -18.34 20.07
C MET A 170 4.04 -16.91 19.89
N PHE A 171 4.78 -15.87 20.31
CA PHE A 171 4.35 -14.47 20.17
C PHE A 171 3.77 -14.20 18.76
N PRO A 172 2.63 -13.50 18.64
CA PRO A 172 1.89 -12.71 19.65
C PRO A 172 0.98 -13.52 20.59
N ARG A 173 0.98 -14.84 20.51
CA ARG A 173 0.29 -15.73 21.47
C ARG A 173 1.20 -16.03 22.63
N TRP A 174 0.67 -15.88 23.85
CA TRP A 174 1.34 -16.15 25.10
C TRP A 174 0.70 -17.37 25.76
N SER A 175 1.48 -18.19 26.44
CA SER A 175 0.96 -19.38 27.11
C SER A 175 1.52 -19.53 28.54
N VAL A 176 0.75 -20.16 29.41
CA VAL A 176 1.19 -20.55 30.76
C VAL A 176 0.60 -21.89 31.08
N GLN A 177 1.38 -22.75 31.74
CA GLN A 177 0.93 -24.05 32.21
C GLN A 177 0.87 -24.07 33.73
N LEU A 178 -0.24 -24.58 34.26
CA LEU A 178 -0.53 -24.69 35.67
C LEU A 178 -0.76 -26.18 35.98
N PRO A 179 0.09 -26.84 36.82
CA PRO A 179 -0.16 -28.22 37.19
C PRO A 179 -1.50 -28.36 37.95
N LEU A 180 -2.36 -29.31 37.53
CA LEU A 180 -3.66 -29.53 38.16
C LEU A 180 -3.53 -29.89 39.64
N ALA A 181 -2.41 -30.53 40.01
CA ALA A 181 -2.12 -30.90 41.41
C ALA A 181 -1.95 -29.69 42.34
N ASP A 182 -1.59 -28.53 41.81
CA ASP A 182 -1.34 -27.29 42.57
C ASP A 182 -2.60 -26.41 42.65
N LEU A 183 -3.68 -26.80 41.97
CA LEU A 183 -4.90 -26.01 41.86
C LEU A 183 -6.00 -26.54 42.79
N PRO A 184 -6.81 -25.68 43.43
CA PRO A 184 -7.97 -26.11 44.19
C PRO A 184 -9.05 -26.72 43.26
N GLN A 185 -9.78 -27.71 43.76
CA GLN A 185 -10.89 -28.35 43.03
C GLN A 185 -12.16 -27.45 43.07
N THR A 186 -12.02 -26.17 42.80
CA THR A 186 -13.08 -25.18 42.78
C THR A 186 -12.79 -24.19 41.66
N ASP A 187 -13.80 -23.46 41.24
CA ASP A 187 -13.60 -22.36 40.29
C ASP A 187 -12.59 -21.34 40.82
N ILE A 188 -11.67 -20.91 39.94
CA ILE A 188 -10.62 -19.95 40.22
C ILE A 188 -10.89 -18.66 39.44
N GLU A 189 -10.88 -17.52 40.10
CA GLU A 189 -10.83 -16.24 39.41
C GLU A 189 -9.38 -15.89 39.04
N TYR A 190 -9.15 -15.39 37.80
CA TYR A 190 -7.83 -14.94 37.34
C TYR A 190 -7.94 -13.75 36.41
N LYS A 191 -6.83 -13.02 36.25
CA LYS A 191 -6.69 -11.86 35.37
C LYS A 191 -5.27 -11.78 34.85
N PHE A 192 -5.11 -11.28 33.62
CA PHE A 192 -3.79 -10.98 33.07
C PHE A 192 -3.28 -9.61 33.51
N LEU A 193 -1.96 -9.43 33.51
CA LEU A 193 -1.31 -8.18 33.81
C LEU A 193 0.01 -8.04 33.05
N LEU A 194 0.45 -6.80 32.84
CA LEU A 194 1.76 -6.45 32.31
C LEU A 194 2.74 -6.17 33.43
N LEU A 195 3.88 -6.82 33.36
CA LEU A 195 5.01 -6.62 34.28
C LEU A 195 6.20 -6.04 33.50
N ARG A 196 6.96 -5.12 34.13
CA ARG A 196 8.27 -4.73 33.62
C ARG A 196 9.25 -5.89 33.80
N GLU A 197 9.99 -6.25 32.75
CA GLU A 197 10.87 -7.43 32.75
C GLU A 197 12.04 -7.30 33.73
N SER A 198 12.57 -6.07 33.95
CA SER A 198 13.75 -5.81 34.77
C SER A 198 13.54 -5.95 36.29
N ASP A 199 12.35 -5.62 36.79
CA ASP A 199 12.06 -5.53 38.23
C ASP A 199 10.69 -6.08 38.65
N HIS A 200 9.95 -6.65 37.70
CA HIS A 200 8.58 -7.16 37.87
C HIS A 200 7.56 -6.13 38.38
N THR A 201 7.85 -4.84 38.22
CA THR A 201 6.88 -3.79 38.56
C THR A 201 5.64 -3.90 37.66
N VAL A 202 4.46 -3.79 38.27
CA VAL A 202 3.18 -3.79 37.53
C VAL A 202 3.07 -2.53 36.67
N ILE A 203 2.86 -2.73 35.37
CA ILE A 203 2.59 -1.66 34.41
C ILE A 203 1.08 -1.44 34.32
N GLY A 204 0.31 -2.49 34.32
CA GLY A 204 -1.14 -2.44 34.28
C GLY A 204 -1.82 -3.80 34.26
N TRP A 205 -3.08 -3.83 34.66
CA TRP A 205 -3.95 -5.00 34.61
C TRP A 205 -4.81 -4.96 33.34
N ASP A 206 -5.17 -6.14 32.82
CA ASP A 206 -6.15 -6.32 31.74
C ASP A 206 -7.40 -5.42 31.99
N ASN A 207 -7.90 -4.73 31.00
CA ASN A 207 -9.10 -3.91 31.10
C ASN A 207 -10.39 -4.73 31.25
N ARG A 208 -10.37 -6.03 30.93
CA ARG A 208 -11.51 -6.92 31.06
C ARG A 208 -11.75 -7.31 32.52
N ASP A 209 -12.96 -7.80 32.80
CA ASP A 209 -13.31 -8.40 34.08
C ASP A 209 -12.48 -9.64 34.40
N ASN A 210 -12.49 -10.07 35.69
CA ASN A 210 -11.88 -11.32 36.09
C ASN A 210 -12.51 -12.48 35.28
N ARG A 211 -11.65 -13.42 34.86
CA ARG A 211 -12.08 -14.66 34.21
C ARG A 211 -12.25 -15.75 35.27
N ILE A 212 -13.14 -16.69 34.98
CA ILE A 212 -13.34 -17.87 35.78
C ILE A 212 -12.74 -19.08 35.06
N LEU A 213 -11.94 -19.85 35.77
CA LEU A 213 -11.37 -21.11 35.34
C LEU A 213 -11.98 -22.22 36.17
N SER A 214 -12.74 -23.11 35.53
CA SER A 214 -13.25 -24.32 36.14
C SER A 214 -12.19 -25.42 36.11
N VAL A 215 -11.74 -25.87 37.27
CA VAL A 215 -10.64 -26.83 37.41
C VAL A 215 -11.21 -28.26 37.35
N PRO A 216 -10.83 -29.08 36.33
CA PRO A 216 -11.25 -30.45 36.25
C PRO A 216 -10.55 -31.35 37.30
N GLU A 217 -11.13 -32.49 37.61
CA GLU A 217 -10.46 -33.50 38.43
C GLU A 217 -9.17 -33.97 37.73
N SER A 218 -8.10 -34.11 38.51
CA SER A 218 -6.80 -34.54 38.00
C SER A 218 -6.69 -36.07 38.04
N ASP A 219 -6.45 -36.71 36.89
CA ASP A 219 -6.06 -38.12 36.76
C ASP A 219 -4.53 -38.27 36.56
N GLY A 220 -3.79 -37.15 36.54
CA GLY A 220 -2.34 -37.08 36.32
C GLY A 220 -1.89 -37.28 34.87
N TYR A 221 -2.81 -37.55 33.93
CA TYR A 221 -2.49 -37.81 32.51
C TYR A 221 -3.27 -36.95 31.55
N SER A 222 -4.44 -36.44 31.95
CA SER A 222 -5.30 -35.59 31.12
C SER A 222 -4.97 -34.12 31.31
N SER A 223 -4.98 -33.36 30.22
CA SER A 223 -4.69 -31.92 30.24
C SER A 223 -5.79 -31.14 29.58
N LEU A 224 -5.98 -29.91 30.03
CA LEU A 224 -6.95 -28.95 29.50
C LEU A 224 -6.21 -27.77 28.86
N VAL A 225 -6.68 -27.30 27.71
CA VAL A 225 -6.21 -26.08 27.04
C VAL A 225 -7.36 -25.10 26.93
N GLU A 226 -7.22 -23.95 27.55
CA GLU A 226 -8.11 -22.80 27.37
C GLU A 226 -7.47 -21.87 26.37
N ALA A 227 -7.93 -21.89 25.13
CA ALA A 227 -7.39 -21.12 24.02
C ALA A 227 -8.34 -20.02 23.53
N GLY A 228 -7.86 -19.13 22.68
CA GLY A 228 -8.64 -18.00 22.19
C GLY A 228 -8.91 -16.96 23.28
N LEU A 229 -8.12 -16.94 24.34
CA LEU A 229 -8.13 -15.85 25.32
C LEU A 229 -7.48 -14.60 24.70
N PHE A 230 -7.89 -13.44 25.14
CA PHE A 230 -7.40 -12.16 24.64
C PHE A 230 -7.05 -11.23 25.79
N PHE A 231 -5.90 -10.56 25.70
CA PHE A 231 -5.47 -9.53 26.64
C PHE A 231 -5.84 -8.14 26.10
N GLU A 232 -6.61 -7.38 26.83
CA GLU A 232 -6.92 -5.99 26.51
C GLU A 232 -5.98 -5.04 27.23
N ASN A 233 -5.06 -4.45 26.45
CA ASN A 233 -4.01 -3.60 27.00
C ASN A 233 -4.60 -2.37 27.71
N PRO A 234 -4.26 -2.12 29.00
CA PRO A 234 -4.78 -0.99 29.75
C PRO A 234 -4.13 0.35 29.39
N LEU A 235 -3.03 0.32 28.63
CA LEU A 235 -2.33 1.53 28.23
C LEU A 235 -3.10 2.29 27.16
N SER A 236 -2.80 3.57 27.03
CA SER A 236 -3.33 4.40 25.93
C SER A 236 -3.05 3.76 24.57
N PRO A 237 -3.90 3.99 23.55
CA PRO A 237 -3.65 3.48 22.22
C PRO A 237 -2.25 3.86 21.73
N TRP A 238 -1.52 2.87 21.22
CA TRP A 238 -0.16 3.07 20.72
C TRP A 238 -0.14 4.06 19.55
N ARG A 239 0.83 4.98 19.57
CA ARG A 239 1.09 5.93 18.49
C ARG A 239 2.58 5.95 18.16
N GLY A 240 2.92 6.10 16.88
CA GLY A 240 4.31 6.17 16.43
C GLY A 240 4.58 7.31 15.46
N ALA A 241 5.82 7.80 15.48
CA ALA A 241 6.34 8.74 14.49
C ALA A 241 7.16 8.01 13.42
N GLY A 242 7.31 8.64 12.25
CA GLY A 242 8.12 8.12 11.17
C GLY A 242 8.56 9.18 10.17
N VAL A 243 9.36 8.77 9.21
CA VAL A 243 9.88 9.60 8.13
C VAL A 243 9.53 9.01 6.77
N ALA A 244 9.19 9.88 5.82
CA ALA A 244 9.01 9.51 4.41
C ALA A 244 10.17 10.07 3.57
N ILE A 245 10.80 9.19 2.77
CA ILE A 245 11.83 9.58 1.81
C ILE A 245 11.96 8.52 0.70
N PRO A 246 12.09 8.91 -0.58
CA PRO A 246 12.41 7.98 -1.65
C PRO A 246 13.82 7.41 -1.50
N VAL A 247 14.03 6.15 -1.87
CA VAL A 247 15.39 5.55 -1.85
C VAL A 247 16.35 6.34 -2.72
N PHE A 248 15.94 6.71 -3.95
CA PHE A 248 16.81 7.47 -4.88
C PHE A 248 17.25 8.83 -4.34
N SER A 249 16.52 9.39 -3.39
CA SER A 249 16.81 10.70 -2.78
C SER A 249 17.85 10.64 -1.66
N LEU A 250 18.16 9.46 -1.14
CA LEU A 250 19.18 9.28 -0.10
C LEU A 250 20.57 9.67 -0.63
N ARG A 251 21.42 10.10 0.30
CA ARG A 251 22.80 10.47 0.03
C ARG A 251 23.71 10.00 1.17
N SER A 252 24.71 9.20 0.86
CA SER A 252 25.75 8.81 1.79
C SER A 252 27.15 9.06 1.18
N ASP A 253 28.19 8.94 2.00
CA ASP A 253 29.57 9.07 1.51
C ASP A 253 29.97 7.93 0.56
N LYS A 254 29.19 6.84 0.54
CA LYS A 254 29.48 5.61 -0.22
C LYS A 254 28.58 5.39 -1.44
N ASP A 255 27.60 6.24 -1.69
CA ASP A 255 26.70 6.02 -2.81
C ASP A 255 27.36 6.34 -4.17
N PHE A 256 26.65 5.96 -5.26
CA PHE A 256 27.12 6.13 -6.64
C PHE A 256 26.33 7.24 -7.36
N GLY A 257 25.99 8.33 -6.66
CA GLY A 257 25.25 9.46 -7.21
C GLY A 257 23.72 9.29 -7.14
N VAL A 258 23.26 8.22 -6.51
CA VAL A 258 21.86 7.92 -6.21
C VAL A 258 21.81 7.10 -4.93
N GLY A 259 20.79 7.31 -4.10
CA GLY A 259 20.60 6.48 -2.92
C GLY A 259 20.33 5.03 -3.30
N ASP A 260 20.83 4.10 -2.53
CA ASP A 260 20.68 2.67 -2.74
C ASP A 260 20.14 1.94 -1.50
N PHE A 261 19.89 0.63 -1.62
CA PHE A 261 19.29 -0.10 -0.51
C PHE A 261 20.12 -0.09 0.77
N LEU A 262 21.44 -0.17 0.69
CA LEU A 262 22.28 -0.20 1.89
C LEU A 262 22.38 1.18 2.59
N ASP A 263 22.07 2.28 1.91
CA ASP A 263 21.94 3.61 2.54
C ASP A 263 20.80 3.64 3.55
N LEU A 264 19.77 2.84 3.33
CA LEU A 264 18.66 2.73 4.28
C LEU A 264 19.09 2.29 5.68
N LYS A 265 20.22 1.59 5.85
CA LYS A 265 20.73 1.24 7.18
C LYS A 265 21.09 2.48 8.00
N LEU A 266 21.75 3.47 7.37
CA LEU A 266 22.03 4.75 8.03
C LEU A 266 20.75 5.54 8.32
N MET A 267 19.76 5.47 7.42
CA MET A 267 18.45 6.08 7.65
C MET A 267 17.70 5.40 8.79
N VAL A 268 17.80 4.09 8.93
CA VAL A 268 17.29 3.31 10.07
C VAL A 268 17.96 3.74 11.38
N ASP A 269 19.29 3.93 11.38
CA ASP A 269 20.01 4.40 12.57
C ASP A 269 19.55 5.78 13.00
N TRP A 270 19.34 6.70 12.03
CA TRP A 270 18.79 8.02 12.33
C TRP A 270 17.38 7.95 12.90
N ALA A 271 16.49 7.18 12.26
CA ALA A 271 15.12 7.00 12.71
C ALA A 271 15.08 6.42 14.14
N ALA A 272 15.87 5.38 14.40
CA ALA A 272 15.95 4.76 15.73
C ALA A 272 16.47 5.74 16.78
N SER A 273 17.53 6.51 16.47
CA SER A 273 18.14 7.47 17.40
C SER A 273 17.21 8.63 17.77
N THR A 274 16.29 8.99 16.88
CA THR A 274 15.30 10.06 17.10
C THR A 274 13.96 9.57 17.64
N GLY A 275 13.81 8.26 17.88
CA GLY A 275 12.58 7.66 18.44
C GLY A 275 11.53 7.30 17.38
N GLN A 276 11.82 7.46 16.10
CA GLN A 276 10.91 7.09 15.02
C GLN A 276 10.80 5.58 14.89
N LYS A 277 9.64 5.09 14.47
CA LYS A 277 9.29 3.66 14.39
C LYS A 277 9.05 3.16 12.97
N MET A 278 9.02 4.05 11.98
CA MET A 278 8.70 3.67 10.61
C MET A 278 9.42 4.56 9.59
N ILE A 279 9.93 3.95 8.51
CA ILE A 279 10.43 4.63 7.33
C ILE A 279 9.51 4.28 6.15
N GLN A 280 8.91 5.29 5.54
CA GLN A 280 8.07 5.14 4.35
C GLN A 280 8.89 5.45 3.11
N LEU A 281 8.86 4.52 2.14
CA LEU A 281 9.54 4.62 0.86
C LEU A 281 8.53 4.84 -0.27
N LEU A 282 8.99 5.32 -1.41
CA LEU A 282 8.27 5.26 -2.69
C LEU A 282 8.50 3.89 -3.36
N PRO A 283 7.77 3.56 -4.46
CA PRO A 283 7.93 2.28 -5.14
C PRO A 283 9.38 1.99 -5.54
N VAL A 284 9.80 0.75 -5.35
CA VAL A 284 11.19 0.29 -5.59
C VAL A 284 11.30 -0.67 -6.78
N ASN A 285 10.18 -0.91 -7.47
CA ASN A 285 10.15 -1.79 -8.62
C ASN A 285 10.86 -1.20 -9.84
N ASP A 286 11.28 -2.07 -10.76
CA ASP A 286 11.95 -1.66 -11.99
C ASP A 286 11.00 -0.90 -12.92
N THR A 287 11.46 0.25 -13.43
CA THR A 287 10.74 1.14 -14.36
C THR A 287 11.49 1.31 -15.69
N THR A 288 12.57 0.56 -15.90
CA THR A 288 13.47 0.73 -17.04
C THR A 288 12.81 0.30 -18.36
N MET A 289 12.48 1.27 -19.21
CA MET A 289 11.87 1.08 -20.52
C MET A 289 12.73 1.61 -21.66
N THR A 290 13.32 2.79 -21.47
CA THR A 290 13.99 3.58 -22.51
C THR A 290 15.48 3.82 -22.22
N HIS A 291 15.95 3.51 -21.02
CA HIS A 291 17.26 3.87 -20.48
C HIS A 291 17.53 5.39 -20.43
N THR A 292 16.45 6.18 -20.39
CA THR A 292 16.53 7.66 -20.27
C THR A 292 15.91 8.15 -18.97
N TRP A 293 16.04 9.43 -18.70
CA TRP A 293 15.42 10.08 -17.54
C TRP A 293 13.88 9.85 -17.43
N ALA A 294 13.22 9.53 -18.54
CA ALA A 294 11.79 9.22 -18.53
C ALA A 294 11.44 7.99 -17.66
N ASP A 295 12.40 7.10 -17.46
CA ASP A 295 12.28 5.91 -16.61
C ASP A 295 12.41 6.23 -15.11
N SER A 296 12.67 7.50 -14.74
CA SER A 296 12.80 7.92 -13.33
C SER A 296 11.48 7.93 -12.56
N TYR A 297 10.34 7.79 -13.24
CA TYR A 297 9.00 7.80 -12.64
C TYR A 297 8.70 6.48 -11.92
N PRO A 298 8.67 6.45 -10.56
CA PRO A 298 8.64 5.19 -9.81
C PRO A 298 7.31 4.45 -9.89
N TYR A 299 6.22 5.12 -10.31
CA TYR A 299 4.89 4.50 -10.45
C TYR A 299 4.64 3.84 -11.81
N ASN A 300 5.56 3.99 -12.78
CA ASN A 300 5.44 3.37 -14.11
C ASN A 300 6.24 2.06 -14.20
N ALA A 301 5.95 1.11 -13.31
CA ALA A 301 6.69 -0.14 -13.21
C ALA A 301 6.59 -0.98 -14.50
N ASN A 302 7.75 -1.50 -14.96
CA ASN A 302 7.80 -2.51 -16.02
C ASN A 302 7.58 -3.92 -15.47
N SER A 303 7.79 -4.12 -14.18
CA SER A 303 7.49 -5.36 -13.45
C SER A 303 7.07 -5.05 -12.02
N CYS A 304 6.00 -5.68 -11.55
CA CYS A 304 5.57 -5.60 -10.15
C CYS A 304 6.37 -6.47 -9.18
N PHE A 305 7.33 -7.24 -9.69
CA PHE A 305 8.13 -8.21 -8.93
C PHE A 305 9.61 -7.84 -8.90
N ALA A 306 10.16 -7.38 -10.03
CA ALA A 306 11.57 -7.04 -10.14
C ALA A 306 11.88 -5.72 -9.43
N LEU A 307 13.05 -5.65 -8.80
CA LEU A 307 13.59 -4.46 -8.17
C LEU A 307 14.40 -3.63 -9.16
N HIS A 308 14.36 -2.29 -9.02
CA HIS A 308 15.06 -1.39 -9.93
C HIS A 308 16.58 -1.51 -9.77
N PRO A 309 17.34 -1.77 -10.85
CA PRO A 309 18.79 -1.97 -10.78
C PRO A 309 19.57 -0.81 -10.19
N MET A 310 19.07 0.44 -10.29
CA MET A 310 19.76 1.60 -9.74
C MET A 310 19.91 1.57 -8.21
N TYR A 311 19.08 0.81 -7.49
CA TYR A 311 19.13 0.70 -6.03
C TYR A 311 20.17 -0.31 -5.53
N LEU A 312 20.87 -1.00 -6.42
CA LEU A 312 21.97 -1.91 -6.05
C LEU A 312 23.17 -1.12 -5.54
N ARG A 313 23.68 -1.41 -4.35
CA ARG A 313 25.01 -1.00 -3.90
C ARG A 313 26.04 -1.85 -4.63
N VAL A 314 26.63 -1.27 -5.71
CA VAL A 314 27.54 -2.03 -6.58
C VAL A 314 28.86 -2.35 -5.93
N GLN A 315 29.34 -1.52 -5.00
CA GLN A 315 30.58 -1.76 -4.24
C GLN A 315 30.47 -2.98 -3.30
N ASP A 316 29.26 -3.39 -2.92
CA ASP A 316 29.02 -4.59 -2.11
C ASP A 316 29.19 -5.89 -2.90
N LEU A 317 29.27 -5.83 -4.21
CA LEU A 317 29.56 -6.98 -5.07
C LEU A 317 31.05 -7.38 -5.05
N GLY A 318 31.95 -6.49 -4.62
CA GLY A 318 33.37 -6.67 -4.58
C GLY A 318 34.16 -5.66 -5.44
N GLU A 319 35.44 -5.88 -5.55
CA GLU A 319 36.36 -5.01 -6.34
C GLU A 319 36.71 -5.66 -7.68
N LEU A 320 36.93 -4.83 -8.68
CA LEU A 320 37.46 -5.28 -9.97
C LEU A 320 38.93 -5.70 -9.82
N SER A 321 39.32 -6.79 -10.46
CA SER A 321 40.70 -7.27 -10.51
C SER A 321 41.62 -6.28 -11.21
N ASP A 322 41.09 -5.55 -12.21
CA ASP A 322 41.79 -4.45 -12.86
C ASP A 322 41.76 -3.19 -11.98
N ARG A 323 42.89 -2.87 -11.37
CA ARG A 323 43.06 -1.72 -10.48
C ARG A 323 42.84 -0.35 -11.17
N HIS A 324 43.15 -0.26 -12.46
CA HIS A 324 42.93 0.97 -13.23
C HIS A 324 41.44 1.21 -13.42
N GLU A 325 40.68 0.19 -13.83
CA GLU A 325 39.22 0.26 -13.96
C GLU A 325 38.57 0.52 -12.60
N GLN A 326 38.98 -0.16 -11.52
CA GLN A 326 38.46 0.12 -10.19
C GLN A 326 38.64 1.60 -9.81
N SER A 327 39.82 2.15 -9.99
CA SER A 327 40.10 3.56 -9.67
C SER A 327 39.31 4.54 -10.55
N ARG A 328 39.00 4.15 -11.80
CA ARG A 328 38.16 4.93 -12.70
C ARG A 328 36.72 5.00 -12.16
N PHE A 329 36.16 3.87 -11.75
CA PHE A 329 34.80 3.82 -11.16
C PHE A 329 34.72 4.55 -9.82
N ASP A 330 35.73 4.43 -8.96
CA ASP A 330 35.81 5.17 -7.68
C ASP A 330 35.82 6.69 -7.90
N ALA A 331 36.55 7.15 -8.92
CA ALA A 331 36.54 8.57 -9.29
C ALA A 331 35.20 9.02 -9.88
N LEU A 332 34.58 8.17 -10.70
CA LEU A 332 33.25 8.43 -11.28
C LEU A 332 32.17 8.47 -10.20
N ALA A 333 32.17 7.54 -9.25
CA ALA A 333 31.29 7.50 -8.12
C ALA A 333 31.35 8.82 -7.32
N ARG A 334 32.55 9.28 -6.97
CA ARG A 334 32.73 10.57 -6.29
C ARG A 334 32.14 11.73 -7.10
N THR A 335 32.44 11.78 -8.40
CA THR A 335 31.93 12.84 -9.30
C THR A 335 30.40 12.86 -9.37
N LEU A 336 29.78 11.69 -9.46
CA LEU A 336 28.30 11.58 -9.49
C LEU A 336 27.71 11.91 -8.11
N ASN A 337 28.38 11.52 -7.02
CA ASN A 337 27.93 11.81 -5.66
C ASN A 337 27.98 13.30 -5.29
N GLU A 338 28.84 14.08 -5.92
CA GLU A 338 28.91 15.54 -5.75
C GLU A 338 27.74 16.29 -6.40
N LEU A 339 26.99 15.67 -7.33
CA LEU A 339 25.86 16.30 -8.00
C LEU A 339 24.73 16.63 -7.00
N ARG A 340 24.07 17.78 -7.21
CA ARG A 340 22.95 18.24 -6.37
C ARG A 340 21.69 17.40 -6.53
N GLU A 341 21.50 16.81 -7.69
CA GLU A 341 20.34 16.04 -8.12
C GLU A 341 20.83 14.72 -8.73
N VAL A 342 19.93 13.74 -8.87
CA VAL A 342 20.25 12.46 -9.53
C VAL A 342 20.35 12.68 -11.04
N ASP A 343 21.49 12.30 -11.61
CA ASP A 343 21.69 12.14 -13.06
C ASP A 343 21.36 10.68 -13.43
N TYR A 344 20.10 10.44 -13.74
CA TYR A 344 19.56 9.09 -13.91
C TYR A 344 20.33 8.28 -14.97
N GLU A 345 20.61 8.90 -16.13
CA GLU A 345 21.25 8.23 -17.26
C GLU A 345 22.70 7.88 -16.95
N ARG A 346 23.47 8.85 -16.43
CA ARG A 346 24.89 8.61 -16.09
C ARG A 346 25.06 7.61 -14.96
N VAL A 347 24.20 7.67 -13.93
CA VAL A 347 24.22 6.72 -12.81
C VAL A 347 23.92 5.31 -13.29
N ASN A 348 22.86 5.10 -14.06
CA ASN A 348 22.47 3.77 -14.55
C ASN A 348 23.52 3.22 -15.53
N ALA A 349 24.07 4.04 -16.43
CA ALA A 349 25.13 3.62 -17.34
C ALA A 349 26.38 3.16 -16.59
N ALA A 350 26.82 3.95 -15.60
CA ALA A 350 28.01 3.63 -14.81
C ALA A 350 27.83 2.37 -13.96
N LYS A 351 26.70 2.24 -13.27
CA LYS A 351 26.38 1.04 -12.48
C LYS A 351 26.27 -0.21 -13.36
N THR A 352 25.64 -0.10 -14.52
CA THR A 352 25.52 -1.21 -15.48
C THR A 352 26.88 -1.66 -16.01
N GLU A 353 27.75 -0.71 -16.37
CA GLU A 353 29.13 -1.02 -16.82
C GLU A 353 29.92 -1.74 -15.73
N PHE A 354 29.92 -1.20 -14.51
CA PHE A 354 30.61 -1.81 -13.38
C PHE A 354 30.13 -3.22 -13.08
N THR A 355 28.80 -3.41 -13.00
CA THR A 355 28.20 -4.71 -12.67
C THR A 355 28.42 -5.75 -13.76
N ARG A 356 28.48 -5.37 -15.05
CA ARG A 356 28.86 -6.28 -16.12
C ARG A 356 30.31 -6.75 -16.00
N LEU A 357 31.24 -5.90 -15.62
CA LEU A 357 32.64 -6.28 -15.37
C LEU A 357 32.76 -7.22 -14.18
N ILE A 358 32.10 -6.92 -13.06
CA ILE A 358 32.05 -7.82 -11.90
C ILE A 358 31.40 -9.16 -12.25
N PHE A 359 30.30 -9.16 -12.99
CA PHE A 359 29.63 -10.39 -13.44
C PHE A 359 30.54 -11.24 -14.32
N ALA A 360 31.27 -10.62 -15.25
CA ALA A 360 32.26 -11.33 -16.08
C ALA A 360 33.41 -11.97 -15.26
N GLN A 361 33.76 -11.32 -14.12
CA GLN A 361 34.82 -11.78 -13.24
C GLN A 361 34.39 -12.96 -12.34
N GLN A 362 33.18 -12.88 -11.72
CA GLN A 362 32.76 -13.80 -10.65
C GLN A 362 31.31 -14.31 -10.78
N GLY A 363 30.48 -13.72 -11.62
CA GLY A 363 29.04 -13.98 -11.63
C GLY A 363 28.66 -15.46 -11.81
N ARG A 364 29.44 -16.24 -12.58
CA ARG A 364 29.17 -17.69 -12.72
C ARG A 364 29.29 -18.44 -11.40
N ASN A 365 30.29 -18.09 -10.57
CA ASN A 365 30.49 -18.71 -9.26
C ASN A 365 29.33 -18.35 -8.33
N ASP A 366 28.87 -17.10 -8.37
CA ASP A 366 27.76 -16.61 -7.53
C ASP A 366 26.43 -17.31 -7.89
N LEU A 367 26.20 -17.57 -9.20
CA LEU A 367 25.02 -18.31 -9.68
C LEU A 367 25.03 -19.82 -9.37
N GLU A 368 26.16 -20.38 -8.95
CA GLU A 368 26.26 -21.77 -8.51
C GLU A 368 26.02 -21.96 -7.00
N THR A 369 25.95 -20.88 -6.23
CA THR A 369 25.74 -20.92 -4.78
C THR A 369 24.37 -21.51 -4.40
N PRO A 370 24.28 -22.17 -3.22
CA PRO A 370 22.98 -22.64 -2.70
C PRO A 370 21.99 -21.52 -2.48
N GLU A 371 22.44 -20.34 -2.08
CA GLU A 371 21.66 -19.14 -1.84
C GLU A 371 20.99 -18.66 -3.14
N PHE A 372 21.75 -18.58 -4.23
CA PHE A 372 21.20 -18.23 -5.53
C PHE A 372 20.18 -19.28 -6.00
N LYS A 373 20.49 -20.56 -5.88
CA LYS A 373 19.55 -21.64 -6.29
C LYS A 373 18.23 -21.54 -5.55
N LYS A 374 18.27 -21.31 -4.23
CA LYS A 374 17.07 -21.08 -3.42
C LYS A 374 16.28 -19.85 -3.88
N PHE A 375 16.96 -18.73 -4.15
CA PHE A 375 16.35 -17.52 -4.71
C PHE A 375 15.70 -17.81 -6.07
N PHE A 376 16.43 -18.46 -6.97
CA PHE A 376 15.95 -18.78 -8.32
C PHE A 376 14.72 -19.68 -8.28
N ASP A 377 14.74 -20.76 -7.50
CA ASP A 377 13.62 -21.69 -7.38
C ASP A 377 12.36 -21.02 -6.85
N ALA A 378 12.51 -20.11 -5.90
CA ALA A 378 11.39 -19.35 -5.34
C ALA A 378 10.82 -18.28 -6.30
N ASN A 379 11.63 -17.78 -7.25
CA ASN A 379 11.28 -16.61 -8.08
C ASN A 379 11.20 -16.93 -9.58
N ALA A 380 11.51 -18.15 -10.04
CA ALA A 380 11.64 -18.51 -11.46
C ALA A 380 10.39 -18.16 -12.29
N SER A 381 9.21 -18.20 -11.70
CA SER A 381 7.93 -17.93 -12.37
C SER A 381 7.82 -16.51 -12.95
N TRP A 382 8.36 -15.51 -12.26
CA TRP A 382 8.39 -14.12 -12.73
C TRP A 382 9.77 -13.72 -13.25
N LEU A 383 10.85 -14.27 -12.70
CA LEU A 383 12.22 -13.88 -13.02
C LEU A 383 12.64 -14.26 -14.44
N LYS A 384 12.26 -15.46 -14.92
CA LYS A 384 12.56 -15.90 -16.29
C LYS A 384 11.91 -14.99 -17.35
N PRO A 385 10.59 -14.74 -17.32
CA PRO A 385 9.97 -13.85 -18.31
C PRO A 385 10.44 -12.39 -18.16
N TYR A 386 10.72 -11.92 -16.96
CA TYR A 386 11.30 -10.58 -16.75
C TYR A 386 12.68 -10.45 -17.42
N ALA A 387 13.57 -11.44 -17.23
CA ALA A 387 14.89 -11.40 -17.84
C ALA A 387 14.79 -11.48 -19.39
N ALA A 388 13.91 -12.32 -19.92
CA ALA A 388 13.65 -12.38 -21.35
C ALA A 388 13.13 -11.04 -21.90
N PHE A 389 12.19 -10.40 -21.18
CA PHE A 389 11.68 -9.06 -21.53
C PHE A 389 12.82 -8.03 -21.61
N CYS A 390 13.70 -7.97 -20.62
CA CYS A 390 14.80 -7.02 -20.61
C CYS A 390 15.74 -7.23 -21.81
N VAL A 391 16.09 -8.48 -22.14
CA VAL A 391 16.94 -8.78 -23.30
C VAL A 391 16.23 -8.46 -24.60
N LEU A 392 14.94 -8.78 -24.75
CA LEU A 392 14.14 -8.43 -25.94
C LEU A 392 14.03 -6.90 -26.10
N ARG A 393 13.72 -6.15 -25.03
CA ARG A 393 13.69 -4.68 -25.03
C ARG A 393 15.00 -4.11 -25.59
N ASP A 394 16.13 -4.62 -25.11
CA ASP A 394 17.45 -4.11 -25.51
C ASP A 394 17.82 -4.53 -26.95
N LEU A 395 17.44 -5.74 -27.39
CA LEU A 395 17.65 -6.21 -28.76
C LEU A 395 16.82 -5.44 -29.79
N TYR A 396 15.56 -5.16 -29.47
CA TYR A 396 14.65 -4.43 -30.37
C TYR A 396 14.66 -2.92 -30.14
N HIS A 397 15.43 -2.42 -29.17
CA HIS A 397 15.50 -1.01 -28.78
C HIS A 397 14.14 -0.38 -28.44
N THR A 398 13.22 -1.19 -27.93
CA THR A 398 11.89 -0.76 -27.49
C THR A 398 11.31 -1.74 -26.49
N ALA A 399 10.61 -1.20 -25.47
CA ALA A 399 9.86 -2.00 -24.51
C ALA A 399 8.43 -2.35 -25.00
N ASP A 400 8.07 -1.98 -26.24
CA ASP A 400 6.76 -2.33 -26.79
C ASP A 400 6.80 -3.74 -27.41
N PRO A 401 6.14 -4.74 -26.80
CA PRO A 401 6.15 -6.11 -27.33
C PRO A 401 5.56 -6.22 -28.74
N SER A 402 4.72 -5.30 -29.18
CA SER A 402 4.13 -5.32 -30.52
C SER A 402 5.19 -5.24 -31.65
N ALA A 403 6.37 -4.70 -31.32
CA ALA A 403 7.50 -4.58 -32.24
C ALA A 403 8.46 -5.80 -32.21
N TRP A 404 8.20 -6.82 -31.37
CA TRP A 404 9.14 -7.94 -31.15
C TRP A 404 8.89 -9.16 -32.03
N GLU A 405 8.31 -8.99 -33.20
CA GLU A 405 8.07 -10.06 -34.18
C GLU A 405 7.40 -11.28 -33.54
N GLN A 406 8.06 -12.46 -33.59
CA GLN A 406 7.54 -13.71 -33.04
C GLN A 406 7.37 -13.66 -31.48
N TYR A 407 8.02 -12.73 -30.78
CA TYR A 407 7.93 -12.57 -29.33
C TYR A 407 6.86 -11.56 -28.92
N SER A 408 6.13 -10.97 -29.86
CA SER A 408 5.04 -10.02 -29.58
C SER A 408 3.94 -10.60 -28.68
N VAL A 409 3.69 -11.90 -28.81
CA VAL A 409 2.78 -12.65 -27.95
C VAL A 409 3.60 -13.59 -27.06
N TYR A 410 3.41 -13.46 -25.75
CA TYR A 410 4.09 -14.32 -24.80
C TYR A 410 3.70 -15.79 -24.96
N ALA A 411 4.69 -16.67 -25.11
CA ALA A 411 4.52 -18.11 -25.17
C ALA A 411 5.63 -18.80 -24.36
N PRO A 412 5.32 -19.53 -23.27
CA PRO A 412 6.32 -20.10 -22.37
C PRO A 412 7.42 -20.89 -23.07
N SER A 413 7.05 -21.81 -23.97
CA SER A 413 8.01 -22.65 -24.70
C SER A 413 8.93 -21.87 -25.67
N LEU A 414 8.46 -20.73 -26.17
CA LEU A 414 9.27 -19.85 -27.02
C LEU A 414 10.28 -19.09 -26.17
N ILE A 415 9.84 -18.63 -24.98
CA ILE A 415 10.68 -17.90 -24.05
C ILE A 415 11.73 -18.81 -23.42
N GLU A 416 11.43 -20.06 -23.10
CA GLU A 416 12.42 -21.04 -22.63
C GLU A 416 13.56 -21.20 -23.65
N ARG A 417 13.25 -21.37 -24.95
CA ARG A 417 14.27 -21.43 -26.00
C ARG A 417 15.06 -20.14 -26.13
N PHE A 418 14.40 -18.98 -26.01
CA PHE A 418 15.07 -17.68 -26.03
C PHE A 418 16.07 -17.53 -24.86
N VAL A 419 15.66 -17.93 -23.66
CA VAL A 419 16.52 -17.94 -22.45
C VAL A 419 17.78 -18.80 -22.67
N ASP A 420 17.62 -19.99 -23.28
CA ASP A 420 18.77 -20.87 -23.58
C ASP A 420 19.72 -20.26 -24.64
N GLN A 421 19.16 -19.57 -25.64
CA GLN A 421 19.95 -18.92 -26.68
C GLN A 421 20.72 -17.68 -26.22
N HIS A 422 20.18 -16.97 -25.21
CA HIS A 422 20.75 -15.72 -24.67
C HIS A 422 21.26 -15.87 -23.23
N ARG A 423 21.79 -17.06 -22.91
CA ARG A 423 22.11 -17.46 -21.54
C ARG A 423 22.96 -16.46 -20.76
N ASN A 424 23.96 -15.85 -21.39
CA ASN A 424 24.87 -14.93 -20.70
C ASN A 424 24.17 -13.63 -20.27
N GLU A 425 23.35 -13.04 -21.16
CA GLU A 425 22.57 -11.83 -20.87
C GLU A 425 21.49 -12.09 -19.82
N ILE A 426 20.84 -13.24 -19.91
CA ILE A 426 19.81 -13.69 -18.96
C ILE A 426 20.43 -13.93 -17.58
N ASP A 427 21.53 -14.64 -17.49
CA ASP A 427 22.25 -14.93 -16.24
C ASP A 427 22.73 -13.64 -15.55
N TYR A 428 23.14 -12.63 -16.34
CA TYR A 428 23.46 -11.30 -15.78
C TYR A 428 22.24 -10.66 -15.12
N ILE A 429 21.05 -10.74 -15.70
CA ILE A 429 19.84 -10.16 -15.09
C ILE A 429 19.44 -10.92 -13.82
N TYR A 430 19.57 -12.25 -13.83
CA TYR A 430 19.36 -13.07 -12.63
C TYR A 430 20.32 -12.68 -11.50
N TYR A 431 21.59 -12.45 -11.84
CA TYR A 431 22.61 -12.00 -10.91
C TYR A 431 22.23 -10.66 -10.25
N ILE A 432 21.82 -9.68 -11.04
CA ILE A 432 21.44 -8.36 -10.54
C ILE A 432 20.22 -8.48 -9.59
N GLN A 433 19.16 -9.19 -9.98
CA GLN A 433 17.98 -9.34 -9.16
C GLN A 433 18.24 -10.11 -7.86
N PHE A 434 19.13 -11.09 -7.90
CA PHE A 434 19.57 -11.82 -6.71
C PHE A 434 20.25 -10.91 -5.68
N HIS A 435 21.16 -10.07 -6.12
CA HIS A 435 21.87 -9.16 -5.21
C HIS A 435 20.97 -8.03 -4.67
N LEU A 436 20.03 -7.53 -5.49
CA LEU A 436 19.02 -6.58 -5.03
C LEU A 436 18.11 -7.18 -3.94
N ASP A 437 17.62 -8.40 -4.17
CA ASP A 437 16.80 -9.15 -3.18
C ASP A 437 17.58 -9.33 -1.87
N ARG A 438 18.84 -9.76 -1.96
CA ARG A 438 19.74 -9.94 -0.82
C ARG A 438 19.91 -8.64 -0.02
N GLN A 439 20.26 -7.53 -0.69
CA GLN A 439 20.50 -6.26 -0.01
C GLN A 439 19.23 -5.70 0.65
N LEU A 440 18.07 -5.76 -0.02
CA LEU A 440 16.85 -5.23 0.57
C LEU A 440 16.34 -6.08 1.76
N ARG A 441 16.51 -7.41 1.71
CA ARG A 441 16.24 -8.29 2.87
C ARG A 441 17.18 -7.99 4.04
N GLU A 442 18.45 -7.77 3.76
CA GLU A 442 19.45 -7.40 4.77
C GLU A 442 19.09 -6.08 5.47
N VAL A 443 18.58 -5.11 4.71
CA VAL A 443 18.09 -3.84 5.27
C VAL A 443 16.85 -4.04 6.14
N ARG A 444 15.88 -4.87 5.70
CA ARG A 444 14.70 -5.19 6.52
C ARG A 444 15.11 -5.84 7.84
N ASP A 445 15.98 -6.84 7.79
CA ASP A 445 16.41 -7.55 9.00
C ASP A 445 17.19 -6.61 9.94
N TYR A 446 17.99 -5.69 9.38
CA TYR A 446 18.64 -4.64 10.15
C TYR A 446 17.63 -3.69 10.80
N ALA A 447 16.63 -3.23 10.06
CA ALA A 447 15.57 -2.36 10.57
C ALA A 447 14.78 -3.02 11.72
N HIS A 448 14.45 -4.30 11.59
CA HIS A 448 13.83 -5.08 12.67
C HIS A 448 14.70 -5.12 13.93
N SER A 449 16.02 -5.29 13.79
CA SER A 449 16.95 -5.29 14.93
C SER A 449 17.00 -3.95 15.67
N ARG A 450 16.57 -2.85 15.01
CA ARG A 450 16.53 -1.49 15.55
C ARG A 450 15.11 -1.07 15.98
N GLY A 451 14.11 -1.93 15.81
CA GLY A 451 12.71 -1.63 16.11
C GLY A 451 12.10 -0.56 15.19
N VAL A 452 12.55 -0.50 13.94
CA VAL A 452 12.07 0.41 12.88
C VAL A 452 11.47 -0.41 11.75
N ALA A 453 10.18 -0.26 11.49
CA ALA A 453 9.48 -0.94 10.42
C ALA A 453 9.66 -0.22 9.07
N LEU A 454 9.72 -0.99 7.97
CA LEU A 454 9.76 -0.45 6.62
C LEU A 454 8.36 -0.47 6.00
N LYS A 455 7.94 0.67 5.47
CA LYS A 455 6.66 0.84 4.77
C LYS A 455 6.91 1.08 3.28
N GLY A 456 6.51 0.13 2.45
CA GLY A 456 6.55 0.24 0.99
C GLY A 456 5.38 1.02 0.41
N ASP A 457 5.44 1.27 -0.89
CA ASP A 457 4.36 1.89 -1.66
C ASP A 457 4.01 0.99 -2.84
N ILE A 458 2.73 0.69 -3.01
CA ILE A 458 2.20 -0.21 -4.05
C ILE A 458 1.44 0.63 -5.07
N PRO A 459 2.03 0.93 -6.25
CA PRO A 459 1.36 1.68 -7.31
C PRO A 459 0.01 1.08 -7.70
N ILE A 460 -0.99 1.92 -7.95
CA ILE A 460 -2.28 1.45 -8.47
C ILE A 460 -2.14 0.86 -9.88
N GLY A 461 -1.19 1.31 -10.67
CA GLY A 461 -1.02 0.91 -12.06
C GLY A 461 0.25 0.12 -12.34
N ILE A 462 0.40 -0.24 -13.62
CA ILE A 462 1.60 -0.80 -14.24
C ILE A 462 1.84 -0.06 -15.55
N SER A 463 3.03 -0.17 -16.13
CA SER A 463 3.24 0.31 -17.49
C SER A 463 2.41 -0.52 -18.49
N ARG A 464 1.84 0.15 -19.49
CA ARG A 464 1.06 -0.49 -20.56
C ARG A 464 1.86 -1.55 -21.33
N THR A 465 3.15 -1.34 -21.45
CA THR A 465 4.11 -2.24 -22.14
C THR A 465 4.95 -3.04 -21.15
N SER A 466 4.48 -3.22 -19.91
CA SER A 466 5.18 -3.99 -18.87
C SER A 466 5.27 -5.48 -19.19
N VAL A 467 6.17 -6.15 -18.47
CA VAL A 467 6.25 -7.62 -18.41
C VAL A 467 4.89 -8.23 -18.02
N ASP A 468 4.24 -7.65 -17.02
CA ASP A 468 2.95 -8.10 -16.49
C ASP A 468 1.85 -8.06 -17.58
N ALA A 469 1.80 -6.96 -18.33
CA ALA A 469 0.85 -6.80 -19.44
C ALA A 469 1.17 -7.73 -20.62
N TRP A 470 2.45 -7.99 -20.90
CA TRP A 470 2.88 -8.91 -21.94
C TRP A 470 2.56 -10.37 -21.62
N ILE A 471 2.80 -10.80 -20.36
CA ILE A 471 2.52 -12.18 -19.93
C ILE A 471 1.01 -12.44 -19.85
N SER A 472 0.25 -11.49 -19.30
CA SER A 472 -1.17 -11.69 -18.96
C SER A 472 -2.04 -10.52 -19.42
N PRO A 473 -2.10 -10.20 -20.73
CA PRO A 473 -2.81 -9.01 -21.23
C PRO A 473 -4.31 -9.02 -20.89
N ARG A 474 -4.92 -10.19 -20.72
CA ARG A 474 -6.34 -10.35 -20.33
C ARG A 474 -6.70 -9.75 -18.98
N LEU A 475 -5.71 -9.58 -18.08
CA LEU A 475 -5.91 -9.01 -16.76
C LEU A 475 -6.04 -7.48 -16.79
N PHE A 476 -5.74 -6.84 -17.91
CA PHE A 476 -5.65 -5.39 -18.05
C PHE A 476 -6.52 -4.89 -19.20
N ASN A 477 -7.12 -3.72 -19.02
CA ASN A 477 -7.83 -3.01 -20.08
C ASN A 477 -6.83 -2.09 -20.80
N LEU A 478 -6.21 -2.61 -21.85
CA LEU A 478 -5.14 -1.94 -22.59
C LEU A 478 -5.63 -0.86 -23.57
N ASP A 479 -6.95 -0.73 -23.76
CA ASP A 479 -7.62 0.25 -24.61
C ASP A 479 -8.03 1.52 -23.89
N CYS A 480 -7.69 1.66 -22.61
CA CYS A 480 -7.99 2.82 -21.79
C CYS A 480 -6.85 3.14 -20.82
N SER A 481 -6.92 4.26 -20.14
CA SER A 481 -5.98 4.69 -19.11
C SER A 481 -6.68 4.98 -17.80
N ALA A 482 -6.01 4.68 -16.68
CA ALA A 482 -6.38 5.19 -15.37
C ALA A 482 -6.04 6.68 -15.26
N GLY A 483 -6.76 7.40 -14.41
CA GLY A 483 -6.54 8.80 -14.13
C GLY A 483 -7.38 9.29 -12.95
N ALA A 484 -7.51 10.62 -12.84
CA ALA A 484 -8.38 11.27 -11.87
C ALA A 484 -9.31 12.27 -12.56
N PRO A 485 -10.54 12.45 -12.04
CA PRO A 485 -11.40 13.55 -12.48
C PRO A 485 -10.76 14.91 -12.17
N PRO A 486 -11.27 16.03 -12.73
CA PRO A 486 -10.82 17.37 -12.37
C PRO A 486 -10.79 17.58 -10.85
N ASP A 487 -9.70 18.13 -10.37
CA ASP A 487 -9.42 18.44 -8.97
C ASP A 487 -8.60 19.73 -8.84
N ASP A 488 -8.14 20.05 -7.62
CA ASP A 488 -7.32 21.23 -7.33
C ASP A 488 -5.92 21.19 -7.99
N PHE A 489 -5.46 20.01 -8.41
CA PHE A 489 -4.19 19.82 -9.10
C PHE A 489 -4.31 19.98 -10.62
N SER A 490 -5.47 19.63 -11.21
CA SER A 490 -5.68 19.66 -12.65
C SER A 490 -7.14 19.92 -13.03
N VAL A 491 -7.42 21.08 -13.59
CA VAL A 491 -8.75 21.47 -14.11
C VAL A 491 -9.21 20.54 -15.26
N MET A 492 -8.26 19.97 -16.03
CA MET A 492 -8.54 19.05 -17.14
C MET A 492 -8.64 17.59 -16.68
N GLY A 493 -8.51 17.34 -15.36
CA GLY A 493 -8.30 16.00 -14.83
C GLY A 493 -6.90 15.45 -15.14
N GLN A 494 -6.58 14.31 -14.58
CA GLN A 494 -5.26 13.67 -14.76
C GLN A 494 -5.41 12.41 -15.60
N ASN A 495 -4.53 12.21 -16.57
CA ASN A 495 -4.38 10.97 -17.34
C ASN A 495 -3.01 10.37 -17.04
N TRP A 496 -2.99 9.29 -16.28
CA TRP A 496 -1.73 8.68 -15.82
C TRP A 496 -1.08 7.76 -16.87
N GLY A 497 -1.77 7.47 -17.97
CA GLY A 497 -1.24 6.63 -19.05
C GLY A 497 -1.19 5.13 -18.74
N LEU A 498 -1.52 4.72 -17.51
CA LEU A 498 -1.49 3.34 -17.04
C LEU A 498 -2.80 2.62 -17.39
N PRO A 499 -2.81 1.34 -17.79
CA PRO A 499 -4.04 0.60 -18.07
C PRO A 499 -4.85 0.38 -16.78
N THR A 500 -6.17 0.23 -16.90
CA THR A 500 -7.01 -0.20 -15.80
C THR A 500 -7.09 -1.73 -15.71
N TYR A 501 -7.66 -2.25 -14.61
CA TYR A 501 -7.73 -3.70 -14.37
C TYR A 501 -9.03 -4.32 -14.84
N ASN A 502 -8.95 -5.52 -15.44
CA ASN A 502 -10.10 -6.37 -15.69
C ASN A 502 -10.39 -7.21 -14.44
N TRP A 503 -11.11 -6.62 -13.51
CA TRP A 503 -11.39 -7.22 -12.21
C TRP A 503 -12.17 -8.53 -12.29
N GLU A 504 -13.07 -8.66 -13.26
CA GLU A 504 -13.87 -9.87 -13.48
C GLU A 504 -12.98 -11.03 -13.94
N GLU A 505 -11.98 -10.76 -14.77
CA GLU A 505 -10.99 -11.78 -15.17
C GLU A 505 -10.09 -12.16 -13.99
N MET A 506 -9.59 -11.18 -13.23
CA MET A 506 -8.77 -11.43 -12.05
C MET A 506 -9.50 -12.21 -10.95
N ALA A 507 -10.80 -12.06 -10.83
CA ALA A 507 -11.58 -12.77 -9.83
C ALA A 507 -11.71 -14.28 -10.12
N LYS A 508 -11.57 -14.73 -11.38
CA LYS A 508 -11.70 -16.14 -11.75
C LYS A 508 -10.69 -17.05 -11.07
N ASP A 509 -9.51 -16.50 -10.73
CA ASP A 509 -8.45 -17.21 -10.00
C ASP A 509 -8.26 -16.67 -8.57
N GLY A 510 -9.26 -15.93 -8.06
CA GLY A 510 -9.24 -15.35 -6.71
C GLY A 510 -8.20 -14.24 -6.54
N PHE A 511 -7.97 -13.42 -7.57
CA PHE A 511 -7.02 -12.29 -7.59
C PHE A 511 -5.55 -12.73 -7.42
N ALA A 512 -5.19 -13.86 -8.01
CA ALA A 512 -3.87 -14.48 -7.82
C ALA A 512 -2.71 -13.54 -8.14
N TRP A 513 -2.81 -12.72 -9.20
CA TRP A 513 -1.79 -11.75 -9.58
C TRP A 513 -1.55 -10.71 -8.46
N TRP A 514 -2.61 -10.10 -7.91
CA TRP A 514 -2.51 -9.15 -6.81
C TRP A 514 -1.92 -9.78 -5.55
N LYS A 515 -2.37 -10.98 -5.20
CA LYS A 515 -1.85 -11.73 -4.05
C LYS A 515 -0.36 -12.04 -4.21
N ALA A 516 0.08 -12.45 -5.40
CA ALA A 516 1.50 -12.71 -5.67
C ALA A 516 2.34 -11.45 -5.54
N ARG A 517 1.86 -10.31 -6.06
CA ARG A 517 2.51 -9.00 -5.92
C ARG A 517 2.67 -8.60 -4.45
N PHE A 518 1.61 -8.71 -3.64
CA PHE A 518 1.68 -8.38 -2.22
C PHE A 518 2.61 -9.32 -1.45
N ARG A 519 2.56 -10.63 -1.72
CA ARG A 519 3.48 -11.60 -1.11
C ARG A 519 4.94 -11.29 -1.43
N LYS A 520 5.23 -10.86 -2.66
CA LYS A 520 6.60 -10.46 -3.02
C LYS A 520 7.04 -9.23 -2.24
N MET A 521 6.20 -8.22 -2.10
CA MET A 521 6.52 -7.02 -1.34
C MET A 521 6.64 -7.30 0.18
N ALA A 522 5.87 -8.25 0.72
CA ALA A 522 5.98 -8.67 2.12
C ALA A 522 7.34 -9.34 2.48
N GLU A 523 8.13 -9.72 1.47
CA GLU A 523 9.50 -10.17 1.69
C GLU A 523 10.44 -9.04 2.14
N TYR A 524 10.05 -7.78 1.91
CA TYR A 524 10.86 -6.59 2.13
C TYR A 524 10.25 -5.57 3.09
N PHE A 525 8.92 -5.54 3.19
CA PHE A 525 8.19 -4.51 3.92
C PHE A 525 7.26 -5.10 4.98
N ASP A 526 7.05 -4.33 6.03
CA ASP A 526 6.20 -4.67 7.17
C ASP A 526 4.84 -3.97 7.10
N ALA A 527 4.81 -2.88 6.35
CA ALA A 527 3.64 -2.08 6.06
C ALA A 527 3.67 -1.64 4.60
N TYR A 528 2.52 -1.27 4.05
CA TYR A 528 2.45 -0.70 2.71
C TYR A 528 1.36 0.37 2.60
N ARG A 529 1.57 1.29 1.67
CA ARG A 529 0.56 2.23 1.21
C ARG A 529 -0.05 1.67 -0.08
N ILE A 530 -1.35 1.46 -0.09
CA ILE A 530 -2.09 1.26 -1.35
C ILE A 530 -2.21 2.63 -1.99
N ASP A 531 -1.51 2.83 -3.09
CA ASP A 531 -1.67 4.01 -3.92
C ASP A 531 -3.07 4.02 -4.53
N HIS A 532 -3.74 5.17 -4.47
CA HIS A 532 -5.08 5.38 -5.00
C HIS A 532 -6.09 4.27 -4.64
N VAL A 533 -6.30 4.02 -3.34
CA VAL A 533 -7.22 2.95 -2.89
C VAL A 533 -8.63 3.11 -3.45
N LEU A 534 -9.03 4.33 -3.79
CA LEU A 534 -10.31 4.62 -4.45
C LEU A 534 -10.49 3.84 -5.76
N GLY A 535 -9.39 3.45 -6.42
CA GLY A 535 -9.39 2.59 -7.61
C GLY A 535 -9.95 1.18 -7.35
N PHE A 536 -9.94 0.70 -6.10
CA PHE A 536 -10.58 -0.56 -5.72
C PHE A 536 -12.10 -0.42 -5.52
N PHE A 537 -12.58 0.77 -5.26
CA PHE A 537 -14.01 1.10 -5.26
C PHE A 537 -14.48 1.36 -6.70
N ARG A 538 -13.78 2.29 -7.35
CA ARG A 538 -14.01 2.77 -8.71
C ARG A 538 -12.71 3.36 -9.25
N ILE A 539 -12.41 3.17 -10.51
CA ILE A 539 -11.28 3.83 -11.17
C ILE A 539 -11.80 4.85 -12.18
N TRP A 540 -11.17 6.03 -12.26
CA TRP A 540 -11.43 6.96 -13.34
C TRP A 540 -10.76 6.44 -14.59
N GLN A 541 -11.57 6.05 -15.57
CA GLN A 541 -11.12 5.40 -16.81
C GLN A 541 -11.28 6.35 -17.98
N ILE A 542 -10.18 6.62 -18.67
CA ILE A 542 -10.09 7.53 -19.81
C ILE A 542 -9.86 6.66 -21.05
N PRO A 543 -10.70 6.78 -22.11
CA PRO A 543 -10.49 6.00 -23.33
C PRO A 543 -9.17 6.40 -24.02
N SER A 544 -8.51 5.44 -24.70
CA SER A 544 -7.19 5.66 -25.33
C SER A 544 -7.16 6.75 -26.41
N ASN A 545 -8.33 7.10 -26.98
CA ASN A 545 -8.48 8.17 -27.94
C ASN A 545 -8.63 9.57 -27.32
N ALA A 546 -8.72 9.65 -25.97
CA ALA A 546 -8.74 10.90 -25.20
C ALA A 546 -7.38 11.18 -24.54
N LEU A 547 -7.07 12.44 -24.32
CA LEU A 547 -5.89 12.94 -23.60
C LEU A 547 -6.28 13.55 -22.27
N HIS A 548 -7.40 14.28 -22.24
CA HIS A 548 -7.89 14.95 -21.05
C HIS A 548 -8.69 14.01 -20.16
N GLY A 549 -8.54 14.16 -18.84
CA GLY A 549 -9.33 13.44 -17.85
C GLY A 549 -10.82 13.78 -17.90
N LEU A 550 -11.21 14.91 -18.49
CA LEU A 550 -12.60 15.34 -18.64
C LEU A 550 -13.50 14.35 -19.39
N LEU A 551 -12.93 13.55 -20.30
CA LEU A 551 -13.65 12.53 -21.07
C LEU A 551 -13.63 11.14 -20.40
N GLY A 552 -13.17 11.05 -19.15
CA GLY A 552 -13.21 9.82 -18.37
C GLY A 552 -14.60 9.50 -17.81
N VAL A 553 -14.76 8.27 -17.40
CA VAL A 553 -15.92 7.76 -16.66
C VAL A 553 -15.46 6.87 -15.51
N PHE A 554 -16.27 6.76 -14.45
CA PHE A 554 -15.95 5.79 -13.40
C PHE A 554 -16.19 4.35 -13.88
N ASN A 555 -15.18 3.52 -13.86
CA ASN A 555 -15.25 2.09 -14.09
C ASN A 555 -15.20 1.33 -12.74
N ARG A 556 -16.24 0.59 -12.29
CA ARG A 556 -17.56 0.67 -12.92
C ARG A 556 -18.43 1.62 -12.13
N ALA A 557 -19.46 2.13 -12.82
CA ALA A 557 -20.56 2.86 -12.21
C ALA A 557 -21.87 2.29 -12.76
N LEU A 558 -22.99 2.80 -12.30
CA LEU A 558 -24.33 2.46 -12.78
C LEU A 558 -24.76 3.50 -13.82
N PRO A 559 -24.51 3.29 -15.14
CA PRO A 559 -24.87 4.25 -16.18
C PRO A 559 -26.38 4.36 -16.31
N MET A 560 -26.88 5.49 -16.78
CA MET A 560 -28.31 5.81 -16.88
C MET A 560 -28.83 5.58 -18.31
N SER A 561 -30.01 4.96 -18.43
CA SER A 561 -30.72 4.89 -19.69
C SER A 561 -31.48 6.20 -19.96
N PRO A 562 -31.81 6.53 -21.24
CA PRO A 562 -32.66 7.67 -21.57
C PRO A 562 -34.01 7.67 -20.85
N ASP A 563 -34.63 6.50 -20.68
CA ASP A 563 -35.89 6.35 -19.95
C ASP A 563 -35.75 6.65 -18.47
N GLU A 564 -34.65 6.19 -17.83
CA GLU A 564 -34.36 6.51 -16.45
C GLU A 564 -34.15 8.01 -16.25
N MET A 565 -33.41 8.68 -17.16
CA MET A 565 -33.23 10.13 -17.10
C MET A 565 -34.54 10.87 -17.23
N LYS A 566 -35.42 10.43 -18.17
CA LYS A 566 -36.71 11.01 -18.41
C LYS A 566 -37.64 10.86 -17.21
N TYR A 567 -37.85 9.63 -16.71
CA TYR A 567 -38.84 9.37 -15.69
C TYR A 567 -38.35 9.62 -14.26
N GLY A 568 -37.02 9.50 -14.03
CA GLY A 568 -36.45 9.77 -12.72
C GLY A 568 -36.09 11.21 -12.44
N TYR A 569 -35.69 11.96 -13.47
CA TYR A 569 -35.15 13.33 -13.32
C TYR A 569 -35.85 14.37 -14.20
N ASP A 570 -36.81 13.95 -15.04
CA ASP A 570 -37.51 14.79 -16.02
C ASP A 570 -36.53 15.46 -17.02
N PHE A 571 -35.44 14.73 -17.34
CA PHE A 571 -34.43 15.18 -18.29
C PHE A 571 -34.51 14.36 -19.59
N HIS A 572 -34.80 15.03 -20.68
CA HIS A 572 -34.95 14.43 -22.00
C HIS A 572 -33.62 14.54 -22.77
N ILE A 573 -32.78 13.50 -22.66
CA ILE A 573 -31.52 13.47 -23.38
C ILE A 573 -31.73 13.46 -24.91
N ASP A 574 -31.06 14.37 -25.62
CA ASP A 574 -30.83 14.25 -27.06
C ASP A 574 -29.47 13.57 -27.29
N THR A 575 -29.50 12.26 -27.53
CA THR A 575 -28.30 11.43 -27.66
C THR A 575 -27.45 11.78 -28.88
N GLU A 576 -28.03 12.44 -29.91
CA GLU A 576 -27.24 12.83 -31.09
C GLU A 576 -26.44 14.12 -30.86
N SER A 577 -27.00 15.07 -30.14
CA SER A 577 -26.37 16.38 -29.94
C SER A 577 -25.61 16.50 -28.63
N GLN A 578 -26.06 15.82 -27.55
CA GLN A 578 -25.49 15.97 -26.20
C GLN A 578 -24.35 14.98 -25.88
N THR A 579 -24.11 13.96 -26.71
CA THR A 579 -22.97 13.05 -26.64
C THR A 579 -21.86 13.39 -27.66
N ARG A 580 -22.06 14.42 -28.46
CA ARG A 580 -21.09 14.92 -29.44
C ARG A 580 -20.65 16.33 -29.09
N PRO A 581 -19.42 16.74 -29.51
CA PRO A 581 -18.93 18.09 -29.25
C PRO A 581 -19.91 19.18 -29.71
N PHE A 582 -20.31 20.07 -28.80
CA PHE A 582 -21.17 21.19 -29.03
C PHE A 582 -20.33 22.37 -29.56
N ILE A 583 -20.32 22.58 -30.88
CA ILE A 583 -19.44 23.58 -31.49
C ILE A 583 -20.29 24.66 -32.18
N THR A 584 -20.12 25.94 -31.81
CA THR A 584 -20.84 27.08 -32.33
C THR A 584 -19.86 28.21 -32.78
N ASP A 585 -20.36 29.17 -33.59
CA ASP A 585 -19.58 30.32 -33.98
C ASP A 585 -19.08 31.15 -32.80
N GLN A 586 -19.89 31.27 -31.72
CA GLN A 586 -19.47 31.94 -30.49
C GLN A 586 -18.23 31.25 -29.86
N MET A 587 -18.27 29.95 -29.71
CA MET A 587 -17.14 29.17 -29.15
C MET A 587 -15.89 29.33 -29.99
N LEU A 588 -16.02 29.26 -31.33
CA LEU A 588 -14.87 29.46 -32.22
C LEU A 588 -14.25 30.84 -32.05
N GLY A 589 -15.07 31.88 -31.86
CA GLY A 589 -14.60 33.20 -31.52
C GLY A 589 -13.88 33.26 -30.17
N ASP A 590 -14.47 32.66 -29.15
CA ASP A 590 -13.93 32.68 -27.79
C ASP A 590 -12.60 31.85 -27.64
N PHE A 591 -12.50 30.69 -28.33
CA PHE A 591 -11.32 29.83 -28.23
C PHE A 591 -10.18 30.24 -29.15
N PHE A 592 -10.50 30.71 -30.36
CA PHE A 592 -9.50 30.91 -31.40
C PHE A 592 -9.31 32.37 -31.79
N GLY A 593 -10.26 33.29 -31.48
CA GLY A 593 -10.21 34.69 -31.83
C GLY A 593 -10.04 34.89 -33.34
N GLU A 594 -8.99 35.57 -33.75
CA GLU A 594 -8.62 35.80 -35.15
C GLU A 594 -8.36 34.55 -35.99
N LEU A 595 -8.06 33.42 -35.36
CA LEU A 595 -7.81 32.11 -36.04
C LEU A 595 -9.11 31.34 -36.29
N ALA A 596 -10.27 31.85 -35.85
CA ALA A 596 -11.55 31.12 -35.95
C ALA A 596 -11.94 30.74 -37.40
N ASP A 597 -11.69 31.65 -38.35
CA ASP A 597 -12.01 31.42 -39.79
C ASP A 597 -11.13 30.34 -40.39
N GLU A 598 -9.84 30.33 -40.05
CA GLU A 598 -8.90 29.28 -40.48
C GLU A 598 -9.27 27.91 -39.87
N VAL A 599 -9.60 27.89 -38.60
CA VAL A 599 -10.03 26.64 -37.91
C VAL A 599 -11.32 26.11 -38.52
N ARG A 600 -12.28 26.97 -38.75
CA ARG A 600 -13.56 26.62 -39.40
C ARG A 600 -13.34 25.99 -40.79
N ALA A 601 -12.46 26.60 -41.61
CA ALA A 601 -12.21 26.11 -42.97
C ALA A 601 -11.38 24.79 -43.01
N THR A 602 -10.47 24.60 -42.07
CA THR A 602 -9.46 23.52 -42.10
C THR A 602 -9.85 22.27 -41.32
N TYR A 603 -10.50 22.43 -40.18
CA TYR A 603 -10.72 21.35 -39.21
C TYR A 603 -12.18 20.98 -39.01
N LEU A 604 -13.13 21.80 -39.46
CA LEU A 604 -14.54 21.66 -39.16
C LEU A 604 -15.37 21.49 -40.41
N GLN A 605 -16.55 20.85 -40.26
CA GLN A 605 -17.61 20.76 -41.24
C GLN A 605 -18.83 21.48 -40.67
N HIS A 606 -19.44 22.37 -41.46
CA HIS A 606 -20.69 23.05 -41.11
C HIS A 606 -21.87 22.07 -41.19
N THR A 607 -22.70 21.98 -40.14
CA THR A 607 -23.84 21.06 -40.06
C THR A 607 -25.20 21.78 -40.14
N GLY A 608 -25.20 23.12 -40.27
CA GLY A 608 -26.39 23.97 -40.31
C GLY A 608 -26.59 24.81 -39.03
N TYR A 609 -27.34 25.92 -39.17
CA TYR A 609 -27.71 26.78 -38.03
C TYR A 609 -26.57 27.24 -37.13
N GLY A 610 -25.43 27.56 -37.73
CA GLY A 610 -24.23 28.02 -36.96
C GLY A 610 -23.60 26.92 -36.10
N ARG A 611 -23.81 25.68 -36.43
CA ARG A 611 -23.24 24.50 -35.79
C ARG A 611 -22.18 23.84 -36.65
N TYR A 612 -21.19 23.26 -36.00
CA TYR A 612 -20.08 22.58 -36.63
C TYR A 612 -19.81 21.26 -35.98
N GLN A 613 -19.15 20.35 -36.71
CA GLN A 613 -18.53 19.14 -36.21
C GLN A 613 -17.09 19.06 -36.68
N LEU A 614 -16.24 18.38 -35.89
CA LEU A 614 -14.87 18.09 -36.29
C LEU A 614 -14.87 17.12 -37.48
N LEU A 615 -13.97 17.34 -38.45
CA LEU A 615 -13.74 16.38 -39.52
C LEU A 615 -13.25 15.04 -38.90
N ASP A 616 -13.59 13.90 -39.51
CA ASP A 616 -13.27 12.56 -39.02
C ASP A 616 -11.82 12.39 -38.59
N ARG A 617 -10.88 12.95 -39.38
CA ARG A 617 -9.44 12.93 -39.03
C ARG A 617 -9.04 13.71 -37.81
N PHE A 618 -9.95 14.51 -37.23
CA PHE A 618 -9.78 15.33 -36.02
C PHE A 618 -10.88 15.04 -34.98
N SER A 619 -11.60 13.93 -35.13
CA SER A 619 -12.77 13.62 -34.30
C SER A 619 -12.42 13.18 -32.87
N THR A 620 -11.14 12.94 -32.56
CA THR A 620 -10.68 12.56 -31.22
C THR A 620 -9.43 13.37 -30.82
N GLN A 621 -9.22 13.52 -29.51
CA GLN A 621 -8.05 14.26 -29.02
C GLN A 621 -6.73 13.60 -29.47
N ARG A 622 -6.65 12.27 -29.52
CA ARG A 622 -5.47 11.56 -30.00
C ARG A 622 -5.14 11.92 -31.45
N ARG A 623 -6.12 11.84 -32.35
CA ARG A 623 -5.93 12.19 -33.75
C ARG A 623 -5.48 13.63 -33.95
N ILE A 624 -6.00 14.57 -33.15
CA ILE A 624 -5.56 15.97 -33.16
C ILE A 624 -4.11 16.04 -32.74
N ALA A 625 -3.74 15.45 -31.60
CA ALA A 625 -2.37 15.49 -31.09
C ALA A 625 -1.36 14.86 -32.06
N ASP A 626 -1.69 13.70 -32.67
CA ASP A 626 -0.84 13.01 -33.65
C ASP A 626 -0.61 13.85 -34.91
N HIS A 627 -1.63 14.57 -35.35
CA HIS A 627 -1.50 15.49 -36.47
C HIS A 627 -0.51 16.61 -36.18
N PHE A 628 -0.60 17.25 -35.01
CA PHE A 628 0.29 18.34 -34.62
C PHE A 628 1.69 17.86 -34.20
N ALA A 629 1.84 16.60 -33.75
CA ALA A 629 3.14 16.02 -33.44
C ALA A 629 4.03 15.81 -34.67
N SER A 630 3.44 15.65 -35.86
CA SER A 630 4.15 15.45 -37.12
C SER A 630 4.65 16.73 -37.79
N SER A 631 4.39 17.90 -37.22
CA SER A 631 4.74 19.22 -37.78
C SER A 631 5.54 20.05 -36.78
N PRO A 632 6.41 20.99 -37.24
CA PRO A 632 7.06 21.92 -36.33
C PRO A 632 6.01 22.76 -35.55
N ARG A 633 6.16 22.78 -34.23
CA ARG A 633 5.25 23.56 -33.35
C ARG A 633 5.72 25.01 -33.23
N ASP A 634 4.81 25.91 -33.53
CA ASP A 634 4.90 27.32 -33.19
C ASP A 634 3.73 27.70 -32.26
N GLU A 635 3.74 28.87 -31.71
CA GLU A 635 2.69 29.39 -30.80
C GLU A 635 1.29 29.34 -31.41
N LYS A 636 1.17 29.56 -32.71
CA LYS A 636 -0.09 29.47 -33.47
C LYS A 636 -0.58 28.00 -33.52
N ALA A 637 0.29 27.08 -33.86
CA ALA A 637 -0.05 25.66 -33.92
C ALA A 637 -0.46 25.11 -32.53
N ASP A 638 0.25 25.53 -31.48
CA ASP A 638 -0.09 25.15 -30.11
C ASP A 638 -1.46 25.69 -29.68
N ARG A 639 -1.77 26.94 -30.02
CA ARG A 639 -3.07 27.55 -29.76
C ARG A 639 -4.21 26.85 -30.50
N ILE A 640 -4.01 26.49 -31.77
CA ILE A 640 -5.00 25.74 -32.57
C ILE A 640 -5.17 24.34 -31.99
N CYS A 641 -4.07 23.65 -31.69
CA CYS A 641 -4.11 22.29 -31.11
C CYS A 641 -4.90 22.26 -29.78
N ASN A 642 -4.54 23.12 -28.83
CA ASN A 642 -5.20 23.19 -27.54
C ASN A 642 -6.69 23.57 -27.65
N GLY A 643 -7.02 24.51 -28.54
CA GLY A 643 -8.41 24.85 -28.79
C GLY A 643 -9.22 23.68 -29.38
N LEU A 644 -8.66 22.92 -30.33
CA LEU A 644 -9.31 21.74 -30.91
C LEU A 644 -9.49 20.63 -29.88
N LEU A 645 -8.49 20.41 -29.02
CA LEU A 645 -8.61 19.45 -27.92
C LEU A 645 -9.77 19.84 -27.00
N SER A 646 -9.89 21.12 -26.64
CA SER A 646 -10.98 21.64 -25.80
C SER A 646 -12.36 21.54 -26.47
N LEU A 647 -12.45 21.66 -27.81
CA LEU A 647 -13.72 21.44 -28.51
C LEU A 647 -14.24 20.00 -28.33
N VAL A 648 -13.34 19.01 -28.29
CA VAL A 648 -13.74 17.59 -28.08
C VAL A 648 -14.36 17.38 -26.68
N ASP A 649 -13.97 18.17 -25.69
CA ASP A 649 -14.48 18.09 -24.31
C ASP A 649 -15.92 18.65 -24.15
N GLU A 650 -16.47 19.32 -25.13
CA GLU A 650 -17.76 20.03 -25.08
C GLU A 650 -18.96 19.11 -25.27
N VAL A 651 -19.11 18.13 -24.38
CA VAL A 651 -20.22 17.17 -24.35
C VAL A 651 -20.93 17.19 -22.98
N LEU A 652 -22.22 16.85 -22.93
CA LEU A 652 -22.98 16.70 -21.68
C LEU A 652 -22.96 15.29 -21.14
N PHE A 653 -22.91 14.29 -22.02
CA PHE A 653 -22.93 12.88 -21.66
C PHE A 653 -21.88 12.10 -22.44
N ILE A 654 -21.41 11.04 -21.83
CA ILE A 654 -20.49 10.06 -22.41
C ILE A 654 -21.20 8.71 -22.41
N GLU A 655 -21.25 8.02 -23.56
CA GLU A 655 -21.82 6.70 -23.65
C GLU A 655 -20.96 5.68 -22.87
N ASP A 656 -21.61 4.78 -22.12
CA ASP A 656 -20.92 3.75 -21.37
C ASP A 656 -20.17 2.79 -22.31
N PRO A 657 -18.89 2.52 -22.08
CA PRO A 657 -18.11 1.64 -22.96
C PRO A 657 -18.56 0.17 -22.93
N TYR A 658 -19.28 -0.25 -21.90
CA TYR A 658 -19.69 -1.65 -21.69
C TYR A 658 -21.20 -1.87 -21.92
N GLU A 659 -22.05 -0.86 -21.65
CA GLU A 659 -23.51 -0.93 -21.79
C GLU A 659 -24.00 0.10 -22.81
N LYS A 660 -24.01 -0.29 -24.09
CA LYS A 660 -24.46 0.60 -25.17
C LYS A 660 -25.90 1.11 -24.94
N GLY A 661 -26.11 2.38 -25.27
CA GLY A 661 -27.38 3.07 -25.06
C GLY A 661 -27.63 3.53 -23.63
N LYS A 662 -26.61 3.40 -22.76
CA LYS A 662 -26.61 4.02 -21.44
C LYS A 662 -25.47 5.05 -21.35
N TYR A 663 -25.61 6.02 -20.46
CA TYR A 663 -24.78 7.22 -20.47
C TYR A 663 -24.36 7.62 -19.06
N HIS A 664 -23.19 8.25 -18.99
CA HIS A 664 -22.67 8.95 -17.81
C HIS A 664 -22.78 10.46 -18.03
N PRO A 665 -23.23 11.26 -17.05
CA PRO A 665 -23.06 12.70 -17.13
C PRO A 665 -21.55 13.00 -17.16
N ARG A 666 -21.13 13.93 -18.05
CA ARG A 666 -19.74 14.34 -18.13
C ARG A 666 -19.36 15.11 -16.87
N ILE A 667 -18.23 14.78 -16.25
CA ILE A 667 -17.73 15.48 -15.06
C ILE A 667 -17.51 16.96 -15.36
N ALA A 668 -17.86 17.86 -14.43
CA ALA A 668 -17.74 19.32 -14.60
C ALA A 668 -18.46 19.90 -15.85
N ALA A 669 -19.52 19.24 -16.30
CA ALA A 669 -20.31 19.70 -17.46
C ALA A 669 -20.90 21.09 -17.30
N GLN A 670 -21.14 21.58 -16.08
CA GLN A 670 -21.65 22.90 -15.74
C GLN A 670 -20.80 24.05 -16.29
N PHE A 671 -19.53 23.77 -16.62
CA PHE A 671 -18.62 24.77 -17.21
C PHE A 671 -18.65 24.79 -18.74
N THR A 672 -19.36 23.85 -19.40
CA THR A 672 -19.43 23.73 -20.85
C THR A 672 -20.40 24.71 -21.48
N TYR A 673 -20.17 25.05 -22.76
CA TYR A 673 -21.15 25.78 -23.59
C TYR A 673 -22.41 24.94 -23.84
N ALA A 674 -22.26 23.60 -23.91
CA ALA A 674 -23.39 22.69 -24.04
C ALA A 674 -24.36 22.80 -22.86
N TYR A 675 -23.87 22.92 -21.62
CA TYR A 675 -24.69 23.13 -20.43
C TYR A 675 -25.34 24.54 -20.42
N ARG A 676 -24.58 25.58 -20.79
CA ARG A 676 -25.10 26.94 -20.88
C ARG A 676 -26.20 27.09 -21.91
N ALA A 677 -26.22 26.25 -22.94
CA ALA A 677 -27.27 26.25 -23.98
C ALA A 677 -28.58 25.61 -23.51
N LEU A 678 -28.61 24.86 -22.40
CA LEU A 678 -29.83 24.34 -21.77
C LEU A 678 -30.64 25.51 -21.20
N ASN A 679 -31.98 25.43 -21.24
CA ASN A 679 -32.83 26.38 -20.54
C ASN A 679 -32.76 26.17 -19.01
N GLU A 680 -33.31 27.10 -18.22
CA GLU A 680 -33.21 27.07 -16.75
C GLU A 680 -33.82 25.79 -16.13
N TYR A 681 -34.93 25.32 -16.68
CA TYR A 681 -35.58 24.09 -16.24
C TYR A 681 -34.72 22.84 -16.51
N GLU A 682 -34.22 22.73 -17.73
CA GLU A 682 -33.33 21.63 -18.13
C GLU A 682 -32.06 21.60 -17.30
N ARG A 683 -31.45 22.76 -17.00
CA ARG A 683 -30.28 22.84 -16.10
C ARG A 683 -30.62 22.29 -14.72
N GLY A 684 -31.76 22.69 -14.14
CA GLY A 684 -32.21 22.18 -12.86
C GLY A 684 -32.44 20.65 -12.85
N CYS A 685 -32.96 20.09 -13.93
CA CYS A 685 -33.10 18.64 -14.11
C CYS A 685 -31.76 17.94 -14.24
N TYR A 686 -30.87 18.49 -15.05
CA TYR A 686 -29.51 17.99 -15.22
C TYR A 686 -28.69 18.00 -13.90
N ASP A 687 -28.77 19.09 -13.12
CA ASP A 687 -28.05 19.19 -11.85
C ASP A 687 -28.53 18.17 -10.82
N ARG A 688 -29.84 17.88 -10.76
CA ARG A 688 -30.35 16.79 -9.90
C ARG A 688 -29.81 15.41 -10.34
N LEU A 689 -29.82 15.12 -11.64
CA LEU A 689 -29.28 13.91 -12.24
C LEU A 689 -27.77 13.80 -11.96
N TYR A 690 -27.04 14.88 -12.20
CA TYR A 690 -25.58 14.95 -11.97
C TYR A 690 -25.21 14.69 -10.51
N ASN A 691 -25.88 15.36 -9.57
CA ASN A 691 -25.63 15.21 -8.14
C ASN A 691 -25.93 13.79 -7.68
N ASP A 692 -27.06 13.21 -8.10
CA ASP A 692 -27.36 11.83 -7.76
C ASP A 692 -26.30 10.87 -8.32
N PHE A 693 -25.90 11.02 -9.59
CA PHE A 693 -24.93 10.15 -10.23
C PHE A 693 -23.59 10.15 -9.52
N PHE A 694 -23.02 11.31 -9.23
CA PHE A 694 -21.66 11.40 -8.68
C PHE A 694 -21.59 11.19 -7.17
N TYR A 695 -22.65 11.51 -6.41
CA TYR A 695 -22.57 11.57 -4.95
C TYR A 695 -23.47 10.58 -4.22
N HIS A 696 -24.46 9.95 -4.87
CA HIS A 696 -25.46 9.13 -4.17
C HIS A 696 -25.65 7.73 -4.75
N ARG A 697 -26.14 7.61 -5.98
CA ARG A 697 -26.65 6.34 -6.55
C ARG A 697 -25.64 5.19 -6.59
N ASN A 698 -24.37 5.50 -6.68
CA ASN A 698 -23.30 4.50 -6.84
C ASN A 698 -22.72 4.01 -5.52
N ASN A 699 -23.05 4.61 -4.37
CA ASN A 699 -22.37 4.33 -3.10
C ASN A 699 -22.45 2.86 -2.68
N ASP A 700 -23.64 2.24 -2.71
CA ASP A 700 -23.80 0.84 -2.31
C ASP A 700 -23.09 -0.10 -3.30
N PHE A 701 -23.21 0.17 -4.58
CA PHE A 701 -22.52 -0.58 -5.63
C PHE A 701 -20.99 -0.52 -5.46
N TRP A 702 -20.42 0.66 -5.20
CA TRP A 702 -18.98 0.81 -4.97
C TRP A 702 -18.53 0.16 -3.66
N ARG A 703 -19.36 0.22 -2.60
CA ARG A 703 -19.11 -0.53 -1.35
C ARG A 703 -19.00 -2.04 -1.63
N GLU A 704 -19.97 -2.61 -2.34
CA GLU A 704 -19.94 -4.03 -2.72
C GLU A 704 -18.71 -4.39 -3.55
N LYS A 705 -18.37 -3.55 -4.54
CA LYS A 705 -17.17 -3.77 -5.39
C LYS A 705 -15.87 -3.70 -4.60
N ALA A 706 -15.74 -2.82 -3.63
CA ALA A 706 -14.58 -2.75 -2.76
C ALA A 706 -14.49 -3.97 -1.84
N LEU A 707 -15.59 -4.34 -1.18
CA LEU A 707 -15.65 -5.51 -0.29
C LEU A 707 -15.49 -6.85 -1.03
N TRP A 708 -15.74 -6.88 -2.32
CA TRP A 708 -15.46 -8.05 -3.17
C TRP A 708 -13.96 -8.19 -3.48
N LYS A 709 -13.23 -7.08 -3.66
CA LYS A 709 -11.82 -7.05 -4.08
C LYS A 709 -10.84 -6.98 -2.91
N LEU A 710 -11.04 -6.03 -1.99
CA LEU A 710 -10.03 -5.71 -0.98
C LEU A 710 -9.76 -6.85 0.01
N PRO A 711 -10.76 -7.52 0.64
CA PRO A 711 -10.47 -8.53 1.65
C PRO A 711 -9.55 -9.65 1.14
N PRO A 712 -9.84 -10.35 0.02
CA PRO A 712 -8.98 -11.44 -0.44
C PRO A 712 -7.58 -10.99 -0.86
N ILE A 713 -7.40 -9.70 -1.19
CA ILE A 713 -6.12 -9.13 -1.61
C ILE A 713 -5.29 -8.74 -0.39
N ILE A 714 -5.87 -7.98 0.55
CA ILE A 714 -5.14 -7.51 1.74
C ILE A 714 -4.80 -8.64 2.71
N ASP A 715 -5.65 -9.67 2.80
CA ASP A 715 -5.42 -10.85 3.64
C ASP A 715 -4.40 -11.85 3.02
N ALA A 716 -3.82 -11.52 1.86
CA ALA A 716 -2.74 -12.32 1.27
C ALA A 716 -1.42 -12.23 2.05
N THR A 717 -1.26 -11.25 2.93
CA THR A 717 -0.07 -10.99 3.75
C THR A 717 -0.46 -10.43 5.12
N ASP A 718 0.48 -10.49 6.06
CA ASP A 718 0.33 -9.92 7.41
C ASP A 718 0.92 -8.48 7.50
N MET A 719 1.18 -7.78 6.39
CA MET A 719 1.65 -6.39 6.43
C MET A 719 0.58 -5.44 6.96
N LEU A 720 1.00 -4.38 7.66
CA LEU A 720 0.10 -3.28 8.05
C LEU A 720 -0.41 -2.54 6.80
N VAL A 721 -1.73 -2.41 6.68
CA VAL A 721 -2.38 -1.82 5.51
C VAL A 721 -2.65 -0.34 5.74
N CYS A 722 -2.05 0.51 4.92
CA CYS A 722 -2.35 1.94 4.85
C CYS A 722 -2.84 2.26 3.43
N ALA A 723 -3.60 3.32 3.27
CA ALA A 723 -4.13 3.71 1.98
C ALA A 723 -3.90 5.20 1.69
N GLU A 724 -3.81 5.52 0.42
CA GLU A 724 -3.99 6.88 -0.07
C GLU A 724 -5.44 7.01 -0.56
N ASP A 725 -6.22 7.81 0.16
CA ASP A 725 -7.66 8.01 -0.03
C ASP A 725 -7.99 9.50 -0.20
N LEU A 726 -7.20 10.19 -1.02
CA LEU A 726 -7.38 11.62 -1.34
C LEU A 726 -8.23 11.81 -2.60
N GLY A 727 -8.74 13.03 -2.78
CA GLY A 727 -9.52 13.45 -3.95
C GLY A 727 -11.03 13.37 -3.73
N MET A 728 -11.79 13.00 -4.77
CA MET A 728 -13.24 12.88 -4.72
C MET A 728 -13.66 11.58 -4.02
N ILE A 729 -13.85 11.60 -2.71
CA ILE A 729 -14.07 10.41 -1.86
C ILE A 729 -15.56 10.04 -1.82
N PRO A 730 -15.96 8.84 -2.28
CA PRO A 730 -17.33 8.35 -2.09
C PRO A 730 -17.71 8.19 -0.61
N ALA A 731 -18.98 8.43 -0.27
CA ALA A 731 -19.47 8.33 1.12
C ALA A 731 -19.30 6.93 1.74
N CYS A 732 -19.19 5.88 0.92
CA CYS A 732 -18.98 4.51 1.39
C CYS A 732 -17.52 4.20 1.81
N VAL A 733 -16.54 5.02 1.45
CA VAL A 733 -15.11 4.73 1.67
C VAL A 733 -14.75 4.67 3.16
N PRO A 734 -15.10 5.65 4.01
CA PRO A 734 -14.74 5.60 5.43
C PRO A 734 -15.27 4.35 6.14
N ASP A 735 -16.50 3.91 5.83
CA ASP A 735 -17.09 2.70 6.40
C ASP A 735 -16.32 1.43 6.01
N VAL A 736 -15.97 1.28 4.73
CA VAL A 736 -15.18 0.13 4.25
C VAL A 736 -13.77 0.14 4.84
N MET A 737 -13.12 1.30 4.89
CA MET A 737 -11.78 1.45 5.47
C MET A 737 -11.80 1.06 6.95
N HIS A 738 -12.78 1.56 7.72
CA HIS A 738 -12.93 1.22 9.12
C HIS A 738 -13.22 -0.27 9.33
N ARG A 739 -14.14 -0.85 8.56
CA ARG A 739 -14.48 -2.28 8.63
C ARG A 739 -13.29 -3.20 8.33
N LEU A 740 -12.41 -2.80 7.43
CA LEU A 740 -11.21 -3.57 7.05
C LEU A 740 -9.97 -3.18 7.87
N GLU A 741 -10.11 -2.21 8.78
CA GLU A 741 -9.04 -1.63 9.60
C GLU A 741 -7.83 -1.17 8.78
N ILE A 742 -8.11 -0.53 7.63
CA ILE A 742 -7.12 0.11 6.77
C ILE A 742 -6.89 1.53 7.27
N LEU A 743 -5.63 1.91 7.49
CA LEU A 743 -5.26 3.26 7.93
C LEU A 743 -5.47 4.25 6.78
N SER A 744 -6.30 5.28 7.00
CA SER A 744 -6.53 6.39 6.06
C SER A 744 -5.36 7.37 6.05
N LEU A 745 -5.28 8.24 5.04
CA LEU A 745 -4.31 9.33 4.96
C LEU A 745 -4.94 10.65 5.37
N GLU A 746 -4.34 11.38 6.32
CA GLU A 746 -4.82 12.67 6.80
C GLU A 746 -3.78 13.78 6.55
N ILE A 747 -4.20 14.82 5.82
CA ILE A 747 -3.37 15.98 5.47
C ILE A 747 -4.09 17.26 5.86
N GLN A 748 -3.50 18.06 6.75
CA GLN A 748 -4.15 19.24 7.33
C GLN A 748 -4.62 20.28 6.30
N ARG A 749 -3.83 20.48 5.26
CA ARG A 749 -4.11 21.47 4.18
C ARG A 749 -4.91 20.89 3.01
N MET A 750 -5.29 19.61 3.08
CA MET A 750 -6.19 18.94 2.14
C MET A 750 -7.26 18.18 2.92
N PRO A 751 -8.20 18.88 3.57
CA PRO A 751 -9.25 18.25 4.33
C PRO A 751 -10.14 17.39 3.45
N LYS A 752 -10.57 16.23 3.97
CA LYS A 752 -11.54 15.36 3.30
C LYS A 752 -12.97 15.94 3.30
N ASP A 753 -13.26 16.84 4.26
CA ASP A 753 -14.49 17.61 4.30
C ASP A 753 -14.31 18.91 3.52
N PRO A 754 -14.99 19.08 2.37
CA PRO A 754 -14.86 20.26 1.53
C PRO A 754 -15.45 21.53 2.17
N SER A 755 -16.18 21.42 3.27
CA SER A 755 -16.76 22.57 3.98
C SER A 755 -15.75 23.31 4.85
N VAL A 756 -14.60 22.68 5.18
CA VAL A 756 -13.54 23.28 5.98
C VAL A 756 -12.28 23.53 5.15
N LYS A 757 -11.60 24.64 5.44
CA LYS A 757 -10.39 25.02 4.71
C LYS A 757 -9.15 24.26 5.16
N PHE A 758 -9.07 23.93 6.44
CA PHE A 758 -7.98 23.16 7.05
C PHE A 758 -8.56 22.13 8.01
N ALA A 759 -8.05 20.90 7.95
CA ALA A 759 -8.44 19.87 8.89
C ALA A 759 -7.92 20.18 10.29
N ASP A 760 -8.72 19.83 11.30
CA ASP A 760 -8.28 19.89 12.69
C ASP A 760 -7.55 18.61 13.07
N THR A 761 -6.25 18.71 13.32
CA THR A 761 -5.40 17.56 13.66
C THR A 761 -5.84 16.82 14.92
N TRP A 762 -6.57 17.48 15.85
CA TRP A 762 -7.10 16.86 17.05
C TRP A 762 -8.30 15.93 16.82
N HIS A 763 -8.94 16.01 15.64
CA HIS A 763 -10.09 15.21 15.27
C HIS A 763 -9.77 14.11 14.23
N TYR A 764 -8.49 13.88 13.95
CA TYR A 764 -8.09 12.78 13.06
C TYR A 764 -8.51 11.42 13.62
N PRO A 765 -8.98 10.48 12.79
CA PRO A 765 -9.29 9.13 13.24
C PRO A 765 -8.02 8.43 13.73
N TYR A 766 -8.18 7.54 14.72
CA TYR A 766 -7.03 6.77 15.23
C TYR A 766 -6.41 5.90 14.13
N LEU A 767 -7.23 5.15 13.37
CA LEU A 767 -6.76 4.33 12.25
C LEU A 767 -6.40 5.22 11.04
N SER A 768 -5.34 6.00 11.20
CA SER A 768 -4.84 6.89 10.14
C SER A 768 -3.33 7.08 10.21
N VAL A 769 -2.80 7.50 9.08
CA VAL A 769 -1.46 8.07 8.92
C VAL A 769 -1.63 9.56 8.68
N CYS A 770 -1.19 10.43 9.58
CA CYS A 770 -1.17 11.86 9.32
C CYS A 770 0.21 12.31 8.79
N THR A 771 0.19 13.30 7.92
CA THR A 771 1.39 13.92 7.36
C THR A 771 1.19 15.39 7.07
N THR A 772 2.28 16.14 7.05
CA THR A 772 2.29 17.57 6.68
C THR A 772 2.23 17.78 5.16
N SER A 773 2.82 16.84 4.40
CA SER A 773 2.86 16.83 2.95
C SER A 773 3.13 15.42 2.41
N THR A 774 2.95 15.23 1.10
CA THR A 774 3.35 14.02 0.36
C THR A 774 4.39 14.38 -0.70
N HIS A 775 4.89 13.38 -1.40
CA HIS A 775 5.79 13.59 -2.55
C HIS A 775 5.13 14.33 -3.73
N ASP A 776 3.79 14.41 -3.78
CA ASP A 776 3.02 15.06 -4.85
C ASP A 776 2.75 16.54 -4.61
N MET A 777 3.25 17.11 -3.52
CA MET A 777 3.05 18.51 -3.17
C MET A 777 4.29 19.11 -2.52
N GLY A 778 4.41 20.43 -2.56
CA GLY A 778 5.47 21.14 -1.85
C GLY A 778 5.42 20.92 -0.32
N GLY A 779 6.56 20.91 0.34
CA GLY A 779 6.65 20.83 1.81
C GLY A 779 6.02 22.02 2.52
N ILE A 780 6.07 22.04 3.87
CA ILE A 780 5.50 23.11 4.70
C ILE A 780 5.98 24.50 4.24
N ARG A 781 7.28 24.65 3.98
CA ARG A 781 7.90 25.93 3.66
C ARG A 781 7.47 26.45 2.29
N GLN A 782 7.47 25.60 1.27
CA GLN A 782 7.04 25.98 -0.08
C GLN A 782 5.57 26.38 -0.07
N TRP A 783 4.72 25.57 0.55
CA TRP A 783 3.29 25.85 0.67
C TRP A 783 3.05 27.18 1.40
N TRP A 784 3.78 27.47 2.47
CA TRP A 784 3.67 28.71 3.23
C TRP A 784 3.97 29.96 2.39
N GLU A 785 5.00 29.89 1.57
CA GLU A 785 5.42 31.01 0.73
C GLU A 785 4.52 31.23 -0.48
N GLU A 786 3.97 30.17 -1.07
CA GLU A 786 3.14 30.20 -2.29
C GLU A 786 1.66 30.52 -2.02
N ASN A 787 1.14 30.19 -0.84
CA ASN A 787 -0.30 30.31 -0.53
C ASN A 787 -0.62 31.48 0.39
N ARG A 788 -0.06 32.66 0.15
CA ARG A 788 -0.15 33.83 1.02
C ARG A 788 -1.58 34.26 1.41
N GLU A 789 -2.56 34.07 0.55
CA GLU A 789 -3.97 34.36 0.83
C GLU A 789 -4.55 33.49 1.98
N SER A 790 -4.06 32.28 2.12
CA SER A 790 -4.50 31.30 3.12
C SER A 790 -3.71 31.38 4.42
N ILE A 791 -2.45 31.81 4.36
CA ILE A 791 -1.50 31.71 5.48
C ILE A 791 -1.91 32.58 6.65
N GLY A 792 -2.46 33.76 6.43
CA GLY A 792 -2.96 34.62 7.54
C GLY A 792 -4.03 33.92 8.38
N SER A 793 -4.98 33.25 7.73
CA SER A 793 -6.01 32.47 8.40
C SER A 793 -5.42 31.25 9.12
N PHE A 794 -4.49 30.54 8.46
CA PHE A 794 -3.82 29.38 9.07
C PHE A 794 -3.01 29.79 10.32
N TYR A 795 -2.23 30.88 10.23
CA TYR A 795 -1.40 31.41 11.32
C TYR A 795 -2.24 31.79 12.55
N ASN A 796 -3.33 32.53 12.34
CA ASN A 796 -4.16 33.00 13.42
C ASN A 796 -5.13 31.95 13.96
N ASN A 797 -5.84 31.23 13.08
CA ASN A 797 -6.94 30.35 13.50
C ASN A 797 -6.50 28.90 13.79
N VAL A 798 -5.46 28.39 13.08
CA VAL A 798 -4.99 27.02 13.25
C VAL A 798 -3.79 26.95 14.21
N LEU A 799 -2.80 27.83 14.02
CA LEU A 799 -1.61 27.84 14.89
C LEU A 799 -1.83 28.63 16.19
N GLY A 800 -2.89 29.45 16.27
CA GLY A 800 -3.26 30.23 17.45
C GLY A 800 -2.38 31.44 17.73
N PHE A 801 -1.67 31.96 16.72
CA PHE A 801 -0.87 33.17 16.83
C PHE A 801 -1.70 34.41 16.50
N SER A 802 -1.20 35.59 16.86
CA SER A 802 -1.87 36.87 16.60
C SER A 802 -1.00 37.78 15.74
N GLY A 803 -1.64 38.54 14.85
CA GLY A 803 -0.97 39.50 13.99
C GLY A 803 -0.74 39.01 12.58
N GLU A 804 0.18 39.67 11.85
CA GLU A 804 0.53 39.33 10.47
C GLU A 804 1.48 38.11 10.44
N ALA A 805 1.16 37.15 9.58
CA ALA A 805 1.98 35.97 9.40
C ALA A 805 3.32 36.35 8.73
N PRO A 806 4.47 35.86 9.27
CA PRO A 806 5.77 36.05 8.62
C PRO A 806 5.76 35.62 7.16
N TYR A 807 6.57 36.27 6.33
CA TYR A 807 6.65 35.90 4.90
C TYR A 807 7.21 34.51 4.72
N PHE A 808 8.29 34.18 5.43
CA PHE A 808 8.91 32.86 5.41
C PHE A 808 8.36 31.99 6.55
N ALA A 809 8.26 30.68 6.29
CA ALA A 809 8.01 29.70 7.35
C ALA A 809 9.30 29.57 8.20
N GLU A 810 9.34 30.32 9.28
CA GLU A 810 10.45 30.29 10.24
C GLU A 810 10.53 28.91 10.95
N PRO A 811 11.70 28.48 11.43
CA PRO A 811 11.86 27.17 12.08
C PRO A 811 10.86 26.93 13.21
N TRP A 812 10.56 27.94 14.02
CA TRP A 812 9.60 27.83 15.12
C TRP A 812 8.14 27.62 14.63
N ILE A 813 7.79 28.17 13.44
CA ILE A 813 6.49 27.95 12.79
C ILE A 813 6.42 26.50 12.32
N CYS A 814 7.46 26.03 11.61
CA CYS A 814 7.55 24.65 11.16
C CYS A 814 7.49 23.67 12.35
N SER A 815 8.22 23.95 13.42
CA SER A 815 8.16 23.16 14.66
C SER A 815 6.75 23.09 15.25
N ARG A 816 6.01 24.21 15.24
CA ARG A 816 4.62 24.24 15.72
C ARG A 816 3.68 23.40 14.87
N ILE A 817 3.86 23.41 13.54
CA ILE A 817 3.09 22.58 12.61
C ILE A 817 3.40 21.09 12.84
N VAL A 818 4.67 20.73 12.95
CA VAL A 818 5.13 19.36 13.23
C VAL A 818 4.59 18.88 14.59
N ASP A 819 4.68 19.70 15.64
CA ASP A 819 4.17 19.38 16.98
C ASP A 819 2.65 19.11 16.97
N ASN A 820 1.86 19.91 16.25
CA ASN A 820 0.42 19.69 16.10
C ASN A 820 0.11 18.32 15.45
N HIS A 821 0.89 17.90 14.44
CA HIS A 821 0.72 16.59 13.83
C HIS A 821 1.16 15.45 14.75
N LEU A 822 2.26 15.60 15.46
CA LEU A 822 2.73 14.63 16.46
C LEU A 822 1.72 14.43 17.59
N LYS A 823 1.05 15.47 18.04
CA LYS A 823 0.02 15.42 19.10
C LYS A 823 -1.34 14.90 18.63
N SER A 824 -1.54 14.72 17.31
CA SER A 824 -2.79 14.18 16.77
C SER A 824 -3.08 12.77 17.29
N PRO A 825 -4.35 12.32 17.29
CA PRO A 825 -4.71 10.95 17.69
C PRO A 825 -4.36 9.89 16.65
N SER A 826 -3.89 10.24 15.46
CA SER A 826 -3.51 9.28 14.40
C SER A 826 -2.52 8.22 14.93
N MET A 827 -2.72 6.95 14.55
CA MET A 827 -1.82 5.85 14.92
C MET A 827 -0.39 6.13 14.47
N LEU A 828 -0.20 6.65 13.25
CA LEU A 828 1.10 7.00 12.69
C LEU A 828 1.16 8.47 12.30
N CYS A 829 2.27 9.14 12.62
CA CYS A 829 2.61 10.46 12.12
C CYS A 829 3.90 10.32 11.29
N ILE A 830 3.76 10.24 9.95
CA ILE A 830 4.89 10.02 9.05
C ILE A 830 5.10 11.29 8.23
N LEU A 831 6.18 12.02 8.51
CA LEU A 831 6.48 13.29 7.86
C LEU A 831 7.61 13.14 6.84
N PRO A 832 7.59 13.89 5.72
CA PRO A 832 8.74 13.95 4.81
C PRO A 832 10.00 14.42 5.54
N LEU A 833 11.16 13.90 5.14
CA LEU A 833 12.44 14.34 5.71
C LEU A 833 12.63 15.85 5.57
N GLN A 834 12.20 16.44 4.48
CA GLN A 834 12.26 17.90 4.22
C GLN A 834 11.49 18.70 5.29
N ASP A 835 10.32 18.19 5.71
CA ASP A 835 9.51 18.86 6.72
C ASP A 835 10.08 18.66 8.14
N TRP A 836 10.75 17.54 8.42
CA TRP A 836 11.57 17.40 9.63
C TRP A 836 12.73 18.42 9.64
N LEU A 837 13.49 18.52 8.54
CA LEU A 837 14.61 19.48 8.40
C LEU A 837 14.14 20.93 8.46
N SER A 838 12.90 21.24 8.09
CA SER A 838 12.32 22.60 8.12
C SER A 838 12.31 23.21 9.51
N THR A 839 12.36 22.39 10.58
CA THR A 839 12.38 22.82 11.97
C THR A 839 13.75 23.39 12.41
N ASP A 840 14.79 23.23 11.62
CA ASP A 840 16.14 23.74 11.88
C ASP A 840 16.57 24.75 10.81
N GLY A 841 16.98 25.96 11.25
CA GLY A 841 17.33 27.07 10.35
C GLY A 841 18.66 26.88 9.61
N VAL A 842 19.50 25.95 10.05
CA VAL A 842 20.84 25.69 9.48
C VAL A 842 20.80 24.49 8.52
N LEU A 843 20.08 23.41 8.93
CA LEU A 843 20.07 22.16 8.18
C LEU A 843 19.10 22.15 7.00
N ARG A 844 18.06 23.00 6.99
CA ARG A 844 17.09 23.07 5.88
C ARG A 844 17.72 23.70 4.63
N ARG A 845 17.27 23.31 3.43
CA ARG A 845 17.69 24.00 2.19
C ARG A 845 17.32 25.49 2.23
N GLN A 846 18.06 26.31 1.51
CA GLN A 846 17.76 27.74 1.40
C GLN A 846 16.44 27.98 0.63
N ASP A 847 16.31 27.43 -0.58
CA ASP A 847 15.10 27.50 -1.40
C ASP A 847 14.22 26.26 -1.18
N PRO A 848 13.00 26.41 -0.63
CA PRO A 848 12.11 25.27 -0.39
C PRO A 848 11.58 24.61 -1.67
N ARG A 849 11.61 25.30 -2.82
CA ARG A 849 11.19 24.71 -4.11
C ARG A 849 12.12 23.62 -4.60
N GLU A 850 13.39 23.65 -4.19
CA GLU A 850 14.35 22.60 -4.49
C GLU A 850 14.11 21.30 -3.70
N GLU A 851 13.18 21.32 -2.74
CA GLU A 851 12.80 20.18 -1.90
C GLU A 851 11.63 19.38 -2.47
N GLN A 852 10.97 19.88 -3.52
CA GLN A 852 9.81 19.23 -4.14
C GLN A 852 10.25 18.00 -4.93
N ILE A 853 9.59 16.86 -4.68
CA ILE A 853 9.90 15.56 -5.30
C ILE A 853 9.17 15.41 -6.63
N ASN A 854 7.87 15.66 -6.65
CA ASN A 854 7.01 15.54 -7.83
C ASN A 854 6.19 16.82 -8.07
N VAL A 855 5.87 17.07 -9.35
CA VAL A 855 4.94 18.11 -9.80
C VAL A 855 3.87 17.42 -10.65
N PRO A 856 2.73 16.96 -10.08
CA PRO A 856 1.74 16.13 -10.79
C PRO A 856 1.15 16.77 -12.04
N ALA A 857 1.08 18.08 -12.10
CA ALA A 857 0.63 18.83 -13.28
C ALA A 857 1.62 18.73 -14.48
N ASN A 858 2.87 18.30 -14.25
CA ASN A 858 3.88 18.12 -15.27
C ASN A 858 4.02 16.63 -15.62
N SER A 859 3.34 16.18 -16.67
CA SER A 859 3.41 14.78 -17.14
C SER A 859 4.81 14.31 -17.61
N ARG A 860 5.75 15.25 -17.77
CA ARG A 860 7.16 15.00 -18.12
C ARG A 860 8.10 15.41 -17.01
N HIS A 861 7.66 15.26 -15.73
CA HIS A 861 8.48 15.55 -14.57
C HIS A 861 9.67 14.59 -14.48
N TYR A 862 10.86 15.13 -14.19
CA TYR A 862 12.05 14.35 -13.95
C TYR A 862 12.22 14.13 -12.43
N TRP A 863 12.08 12.88 -11.94
CA TRP A 863 12.19 12.50 -10.55
C TRP A 863 13.66 12.40 -10.14
N ARG A 864 14.26 13.53 -9.74
CA ARG A 864 15.70 13.66 -9.49
C ARG A 864 16.07 14.30 -8.16
N TYR A 865 15.04 14.57 -7.31
CA TYR A 865 15.29 15.14 -5.99
C TYR A 865 16.30 14.30 -5.21
N ARG A 866 17.31 14.95 -4.62
CA ARG A 866 18.33 14.34 -3.81
C ARG A 866 18.58 15.18 -2.57
N MET A 867 18.65 14.56 -1.38
CA MET A 867 18.95 15.27 -0.15
C MET A 867 20.32 15.95 -0.24
N HIS A 868 20.44 17.15 0.34
CA HIS A 868 21.67 17.94 0.25
C HIS A 868 22.69 17.61 1.34
N LEU A 869 22.23 17.02 2.46
CA LEU A 869 23.06 16.48 3.52
C LEU A 869 23.38 15.02 3.21
N THR A 870 24.54 14.53 3.65
CA THR A 870 24.74 13.09 3.70
C THR A 870 24.07 12.50 4.95
N LEU A 871 23.76 11.21 4.93
CA LEU A 871 23.19 10.50 6.07
C LEU A 871 24.17 10.52 7.27
N GLU A 872 25.46 10.51 7.03
CA GLU A 872 26.51 10.66 8.04
C GLU A 872 26.42 12.05 8.70
N GLN A 873 26.24 13.12 7.93
CA GLN A 873 26.05 14.48 8.45
C GLN A 873 24.74 14.58 9.27
N LEU A 874 23.67 13.95 8.79
CA LEU A 874 22.38 13.92 9.50
C LEU A 874 22.51 13.18 10.85
N LEU A 875 23.19 12.06 10.89
CA LEU A 875 23.48 11.32 12.14
C LEU A 875 24.32 12.13 13.13
N GLN A 876 25.22 12.98 12.65
CA GLN A 876 26.09 13.85 13.47
C GLN A 876 25.43 15.16 13.91
N ALA A 877 24.22 15.46 13.44
CA ALA A 877 23.48 16.68 13.79
C ALA A 877 22.85 16.62 15.20
N ASP A 878 23.65 16.44 16.23
CA ASP A 878 23.23 16.13 17.62
C ASP A 878 22.15 17.05 18.18
N SER A 879 22.23 18.37 17.93
CA SER A 879 21.26 19.34 18.44
C SER A 879 19.88 19.13 17.80
N PHE A 880 19.87 18.98 16.50
CA PHE A 880 18.67 18.68 15.72
C PHE A 880 18.07 17.34 16.12
N ASN A 881 18.86 16.29 16.20
CA ASN A 881 18.43 14.94 16.53
C ASN A 881 17.81 14.87 17.93
N ARG A 882 18.43 15.57 18.94
CA ARG A 882 17.83 15.70 20.28
C ARG A 882 16.51 16.47 20.27
N SER A 883 16.40 17.53 19.48
CA SER A 883 15.14 18.29 19.36
C SER A 883 14.02 17.43 18.80
N ILE A 884 14.28 16.67 17.73
CA ILE A 884 13.30 15.74 17.14
C ILE A 884 12.90 14.65 18.13
N SER A 885 13.88 14.01 18.80
CA SER A 885 13.61 12.98 19.81
C SER A 885 12.75 13.52 20.96
N HIS A 886 13.02 14.76 21.40
CA HIS A 886 12.24 15.42 22.45
C HIS A 886 10.79 15.69 22.01
N MET A 887 10.60 16.24 20.81
CA MET A 887 9.24 16.50 20.28
C MET A 887 8.43 15.20 20.17
N ILE A 888 9.04 14.10 19.70
CA ILE A 888 8.38 12.80 19.59
C ILE A 888 8.01 12.28 20.98
N ALA A 889 8.95 12.30 21.93
CA ALA A 889 8.71 11.83 23.30
C ALA A 889 7.64 12.64 24.03
N GLU A 890 7.64 13.98 23.93
CA GLU A 890 6.62 14.87 24.52
C GLU A 890 5.23 14.64 23.95
N SER A 891 5.14 14.22 22.67
CA SER A 891 3.85 13.91 22.05
C SER A 891 3.25 12.57 22.51
N GLY A 892 4.04 11.74 23.25
CA GLY A 892 3.65 10.40 23.68
C GLY A 892 3.71 9.36 22.55
N ARG A 893 4.58 9.56 21.55
CA ARG A 893 4.82 8.63 20.42
C ARG A 893 6.12 7.84 20.57
#